data_a6eb0ec2128c59baeea6db3386c24578
#
_entry.id   a6eb0ec2128c59baeea6db3386c24578
#
_cell.length_a   1.000
_cell.length_b   1.000
_cell.length_c   1.000
_cell.angle_alpha   90.00
_cell.angle_beta   90.00
_cell.angle_gamma   90.00
#
_symmetry.space_group_name_H-M   'P 1'
#
loop_
_entity.id
_entity.type
_entity.pdbx_description
1 polymer ?
#
loop_
_entity_poly.entity_id
_entity_poly.type
_entity_poly.pdbx_seq_one_letter_code
_entity_poly.pdbx_strand_id
1 'polypeptide(L)'
;MGSPIESEKSASSAPPSGSGAPAGKRPGPFSLVLSWAGANKRYLFASVACASVAGLMTMVGYLGVFNIMRAAYEGTCTSSTLRDNALLTAVGCVLQYACFAASSVLSHKGAYKTLFDVRCRAMDHLAHAPLGALDERGVGRIKTVLVEDVERLELFLAHSIPEAFMYLTGPVAAFAFLCSVNAPLALATLVPFACALVILGVIFSRMNKVMERATAALARMNAVMVEYVGGMRTVKALDMGTASFARFRRAIDEEHGLWCEIARKTGPGYAAYLVVIECGLLIMVPLGGWMFATGAVAGSTYLLFAFVGSLYLTEIRLLQEIGTKLAQVGSGARRVQELLDVPAFGGGRPFPDRADIELSGVGFSYDGSVEVLSGIDLSVREGERLAVVGPSGAGKSTMVELVSRFYDATAGTVRIGGVDVRDIDYDDLLRNVAVVFQKTFLTSGSILENIRMGSDASLEEVREAARLACIDDFVMGLPQGYDTEMGSLGNRVSGGQRQRIAIARAILKDAPILILDEATSAADPENQLEIDAAIANLSAGKTVIVVAHRLGVVRTCDRVAVIEAGRLSCVGEHEEVLRRCPYYARAWADYDRARSLEIGFGASASASAPEAGAPASASGASAPDPLAPPDPSAPSF
;
A
#
# COMPACT_ATOMS: atom_id res chain seq x y z
N MET A 1 -42.62 -21.54 30.13
CA MET A 1 -43.16 -21.28 28.78
C MET A 1 -42.31 -20.16 28.19
N GLY A 2 -41.30 -20.46 27.46
CA GLY A 2 -40.41 -19.54 26.79
C GLY A 2 -39.98 -20.19 25.47
N SER A 3 -40.33 -19.52 24.36
CA SER A 3 -39.98 -19.94 23.03
C SER A 3 -38.50 -19.60 22.71
N PRO A 4 -37.79 -20.42 21.94
CA PRO A 4 -36.42 -20.12 21.53
C PRO A 4 -36.42 -19.18 20.31
N ILE A 5 -35.56 -18.19 20.35
CA ILE A 5 -35.25 -17.27 19.24
C ILE A 5 -34.34 -18.02 18.26
N GLU A 6 -34.83 -18.22 17.06
CA GLU A 6 -34.08 -18.78 15.93
C GLU A 6 -32.97 -17.82 15.49
N SER A 7 -31.76 -18.35 15.38
CA SER A 7 -30.59 -17.68 14.84
C SER A 7 -30.68 -17.65 13.31
N GLU A 8 -30.95 -16.49 12.74
CA GLU A 8 -30.76 -16.25 11.29
C GLU A 8 -29.28 -16.35 10.93
N LYS A 9 -29.00 -17.35 10.10
CA LYS A 9 -27.74 -17.46 9.36
C LYS A 9 -27.69 -16.37 8.29
N SER A 10 -26.91 -15.34 8.49
CA SER A 10 -26.55 -14.41 7.42
C SER A 10 -25.67 -15.16 6.39
N ALA A 11 -26.29 -15.52 5.29
CA ALA A 11 -25.60 -16.02 4.11
C ALA A 11 -24.84 -14.84 3.47
N SER A 12 -23.51 -14.93 3.49
CA SER A 12 -22.60 -14.08 2.72
C SER A 12 -22.86 -14.34 1.22
N SER A 13 -23.62 -13.47 0.57
CA SER A 13 -23.76 -13.46 -0.88
C SER A 13 -22.58 -12.68 -1.47
N ALA A 14 -21.69 -13.40 -2.14
CA ALA A 14 -20.66 -12.79 -3.00
C ALA A 14 -21.33 -12.03 -4.16
N PRO A 15 -20.77 -10.89 -4.61
CA PRO A 15 -21.30 -10.12 -5.72
C PRO A 15 -21.22 -10.93 -7.03
N PRO A 16 -22.14 -10.71 -8.00
CA PRO A 16 -22.14 -11.43 -9.26
C PRO A 16 -20.92 -11.08 -10.09
N SER A 17 -20.15 -12.09 -10.45
CA SER A 17 -19.03 -12.01 -11.36
C SER A 17 -19.50 -11.59 -12.74
N GLY A 18 -19.13 -10.36 -13.16
CA GLY A 18 -19.31 -9.89 -14.53
C GLY A 18 -18.57 -10.78 -15.53
N SER A 19 -19.26 -11.03 -16.63
CA SER A 19 -18.86 -11.54 -17.95
C SER A 19 -17.58 -12.35 -18.08
N GLY A 20 -17.77 -13.66 -18.33
CA GLY A 20 -16.73 -14.67 -18.50
C GLY A 20 -15.77 -14.43 -19.67
N ALA A 21 -14.55 -14.14 -19.32
CA ALA A 21 -13.42 -14.59 -20.11
C ALA A 21 -13.04 -16.02 -19.63
N PRO A 22 -12.59 -16.94 -20.50
CA PRO A 22 -12.25 -18.31 -20.10
C PRO A 22 -11.15 -18.27 -19.05
N ALA A 23 -11.40 -18.92 -17.92
CA ALA A 23 -10.44 -19.05 -16.83
C ALA A 23 -9.20 -19.85 -17.27
N GLY A 24 -8.28 -19.18 -17.95
CA GLY A 24 -6.92 -19.66 -18.13
C GLY A 24 -6.33 -19.90 -16.73
N LYS A 25 -5.67 -21.03 -16.52
CA LYS A 25 -4.98 -21.33 -15.25
C LYS A 25 -4.13 -20.12 -14.87
N ARG A 26 -4.53 -19.42 -13.80
CA ARG A 26 -3.71 -18.29 -13.28
C ARG A 26 -2.29 -18.78 -13.05
N PRO A 27 -1.28 -18.06 -13.53
CA PRO A 27 0.11 -18.48 -13.35
C PRO A 27 0.41 -18.63 -11.85
N GLY A 28 1.21 -19.65 -11.51
CA GLY A 28 1.63 -19.84 -10.12
C GLY A 28 2.39 -18.58 -9.62
N PRO A 29 2.40 -18.30 -8.31
CA PRO A 29 2.99 -17.07 -7.76
C PRO A 29 4.46 -16.88 -8.14
N PHE A 30 5.22 -17.97 -8.27
CA PHE A 30 6.63 -17.91 -8.66
C PHE A 30 6.82 -17.58 -10.15
N SER A 31 5.98 -18.16 -11.02
CA SER A 31 6.02 -17.82 -12.45
C SER A 31 5.61 -16.37 -12.68
N LEU A 32 4.72 -15.86 -11.82
CA LEU A 32 4.27 -14.47 -11.83
C LEU A 32 5.43 -13.51 -11.50
N VAL A 33 6.12 -13.73 -10.37
CA VAL A 33 7.28 -12.92 -9.96
C VAL A 33 8.38 -12.98 -11.03
N LEU A 34 8.62 -14.16 -11.58
CA LEU A 34 9.61 -14.33 -12.65
C LEU A 34 9.16 -13.61 -13.94
N SER A 35 7.86 -13.53 -14.24
CA SER A 35 7.36 -12.76 -15.39
C SER A 35 7.65 -11.26 -15.25
N TRP A 36 7.48 -10.71 -14.05
CA TRP A 36 7.77 -9.31 -13.76
C TRP A 36 9.26 -8.94 -13.91
N ALA A 37 10.15 -9.91 -13.70
CA ALA A 37 11.58 -9.68 -13.86
C ALA A 37 11.99 -9.29 -15.30
N GLY A 38 11.19 -9.58 -16.32
CA GLY A 38 11.40 -9.12 -17.68
C GLY A 38 12.84 -9.31 -18.18
N ALA A 39 13.48 -8.22 -18.60
CA ALA A 39 14.88 -8.20 -19.03
C ALA A 39 15.89 -8.46 -17.90
N ASN A 40 15.47 -8.25 -16.63
CA ASN A 40 16.33 -8.45 -15.46
C ASN A 40 16.60 -9.93 -15.17
N LYS A 41 15.86 -10.87 -15.79
CA LYS A 41 16.10 -12.31 -15.72
C LYS A 41 17.55 -12.72 -16.03
N ARG A 42 18.24 -11.99 -16.91
CA ARG A 42 19.65 -12.24 -17.24
C ARG A 42 20.56 -12.20 -16.00
N TYR A 43 20.31 -11.30 -15.06
CA TYR A 43 21.05 -11.21 -13.81
C TYR A 43 20.74 -12.40 -12.89
N LEU A 44 19.47 -12.80 -12.83
CA LEU A 44 19.03 -13.95 -12.03
C LEU A 44 19.62 -15.27 -12.58
N PHE A 45 19.61 -15.47 -13.89
CA PHE A 45 20.22 -16.67 -14.48
C PHE A 45 21.75 -16.71 -14.27
N ALA A 46 22.45 -15.58 -14.44
CA ALA A 46 23.88 -15.51 -14.15
C ALA A 46 24.15 -15.77 -12.66
N SER A 47 23.31 -15.26 -11.75
CA SER A 47 23.40 -15.54 -10.32
C SER A 47 23.23 -17.03 -10.03
N VAL A 48 22.22 -17.68 -10.60
CA VAL A 48 21.96 -19.13 -10.45
C VAL A 48 23.16 -19.94 -10.96
N ALA A 49 23.75 -19.58 -12.09
CA ALA A 49 24.93 -20.24 -12.61
C ALA A 49 26.11 -20.11 -11.63
N CYS A 50 26.40 -18.93 -11.11
CA CYS A 50 27.44 -18.73 -10.11
C CYS A 50 27.15 -19.50 -8.80
N ALA A 51 25.90 -19.51 -8.32
CA ALA A 51 25.48 -20.25 -7.14
C ALA A 51 25.67 -21.78 -7.33
N SER A 52 25.32 -22.30 -8.51
CA SER A 52 25.50 -23.70 -8.84
C SER A 52 26.98 -24.08 -8.86
N VAL A 53 27.84 -23.23 -9.40
CA VAL A 53 29.31 -23.44 -9.34
C VAL A 53 29.79 -23.39 -7.89
N ALA A 54 29.29 -22.46 -7.08
CA ALA A 54 29.65 -22.42 -5.66
C ALA A 54 29.27 -23.72 -4.93
N GLY A 55 28.08 -24.27 -5.17
CA GLY A 55 27.65 -25.56 -4.63
C GLY A 55 28.59 -26.73 -5.08
N LEU A 56 29.01 -26.73 -6.34
CA LEU A 56 29.97 -27.74 -6.81
C LEU A 56 31.35 -27.60 -6.16
N MET A 57 31.82 -26.39 -5.87
CA MET A 57 33.09 -26.12 -5.21
C MET A 57 33.16 -26.65 -3.77
N THR A 58 32.02 -26.81 -3.09
CA THR A 58 31.93 -27.46 -1.78
C THR A 58 32.57 -28.87 -1.84
N MET A 59 32.31 -29.62 -2.93
CA MET A 59 32.89 -30.97 -3.13
C MET A 59 34.41 -30.94 -3.21
N VAL A 60 35.02 -29.92 -3.82
CA VAL A 60 36.48 -29.79 -3.90
C VAL A 60 37.10 -29.70 -2.51
N GLY A 61 36.47 -28.94 -1.61
CA GLY A 61 36.85 -28.84 -0.19
C GLY A 61 36.79 -30.22 0.51
N TYR A 62 35.67 -30.95 0.34
CA TYR A 62 35.51 -32.27 0.94
C TYR A 62 36.52 -33.30 0.42
N LEU A 63 36.79 -33.27 -0.90
CA LEU A 63 37.78 -34.16 -1.50
C LEU A 63 39.20 -33.91 -1.01
N GLY A 64 39.60 -32.66 -0.83
CA GLY A 64 40.91 -32.33 -0.28
C GLY A 64 41.08 -32.86 1.15
N VAL A 65 40.09 -32.68 2.02
CA VAL A 65 40.11 -33.23 3.38
C VAL A 65 40.09 -34.75 3.36
N PHE A 66 39.24 -35.36 2.53
CA PHE A 66 39.18 -36.82 2.38
C PHE A 66 40.52 -37.42 1.93
N ASN A 67 41.21 -36.82 0.96
CA ASN A 67 42.50 -37.27 0.49
C ASN A 67 43.58 -37.27 1.59
N ILE A 68 43.56 -36.28 2.48
CA ILE A 68 44.42 -36.21 3.68
C ILE A 68 44.10 -37.39 4.61
N MET A 69 42.84 -37.60 4.94
CA MET A 69 42.38 -38.69 5.79
C MET A 69 42.75 -40.08 5.21
N ARG A 70 42.56 -40.25 3.89
CA ARG A 70 42.91 -41.46 3.17
C ARG A 70 44.41 -41.73 3.23
N ALA A 71 45.27 -40.73 2.90
CA ALA A 71 46.68 -40.85 2.96
C ALA A 71 47.24 -41.20 4.36
N ALA A 72 46.61 -40.59 5.40
CA ALA A 72 46.92 -40.91 6.80
C ALA A 72 46.57 -42.36 7.15
N TYR A 73 45.39 -42.84 6.69
CA TYR A 73 44.95 -44.23 6.89
C TYR A 73 45.84 -45.23 6.19
N GLU A 74 46.25 -44.95 4.95
CA GLU A 74 47.10 -45.83 4.13
C GLU A 74 48.59 -45.72 4.52
N GLY A 75 48.98 -44.89 5.44
CA GLY A 75 50.39 -44.68 5.87
C GLY A 75 51.26 -43.97 4.81
N THR A 76 50.63 -43.35 3.80
CA THR A 76 51.28 -42.68 2.67
C THR A 76 51.33 -41.18 2.81
N CYS A 77 50.97 -40.64 4.00
CA CYS A 77 50.88 -39.22 4.27
C CYS A 77 52.28 -38.58 4.32
N THR A 78 52.60 -37.80 3.29
CA THR A 78 53.85 -37.02 3.22
C THR A 78 53.54 -35.53 3.43
N SER A 79 54.59 -34.73 3.70
CA SER A 79 54.45 -33.27 3.79
C SER A 79 53.92 -32.62 2.49
N SER A 80 54.26 -33.23 1.33
CA SER A 80 53.73 -32.78 0.03
C SER A 80 52.25 -33.12 -0.10
N THR A 81 51.83 -34.36 0.24
CA THR A 81 50.42 -34.76 0.23
C THR A 81 49.57 -33.83 1.09
N LEU A 82 50.03 -33.52 2.31
CA LEU A 82 49.33 -32.63 3.21
C LEU A 82 49.22 -31.22 2.62
N ARG A 83 50.35 -30.67 2.15
CA ARG A 83 50.38 -29.33 1.56
C ARG A 83 49.47 -29.21 0.33
N ASP A 84 49.53 -30.15 -0.59
CA ASP A 84 48.85 -30.10 -1.88
C ASP A 84 47.32 -30.26 -1.69
N ASN A 85 46.87 -31.11 -0.77
CA ASN A 85 45.47 -31.27 -0.47
C ASN A 85 44.91 -30.12 0.45
N ALA A 86 45.76 -29.58 1.33
CA ALA A 86 45.41 -28.36 2.06
C ALA A 86 45.22 -27.16 1.12
N LEU A 87 46.14 -27.05 0.11
CA LEU A 87 46.01 -26.02 -0.92
C LEU A 87 44.76 -26.25 -1.79
N LEU A 88 44.46 -27.50 -2.18
CA LEU A 88 43.25 -27.85 -2.91
C LEU A 88 41.98 -27.43 -2.14
N THR A 89 41.93 -27.75 -0.84
CA THR A 89 40.81 -27.34 0.05
C THR A 89 40.69 -25.82 0.14
N ALA A 90 41.83 -25.14 0.35
CA ALA A 90 41.82 -23.66 0.45
C ALA A 90 41.34 -23.00 -0.86
N VAL A 91 41.84 -23.49 -2.02
CA VAL A 91 41.41 -23.00 -3.34
C VAL A 91 39.91 -23.30 -3.56
N GLY A 92 39.45 -24.50 -3.21
CA GLY A 92 38.03 -24.85 -3.27
C GLY A 92 37.15 -23.92 -2.47
N CYS A 93 37.53 -23.62 -1.20
CA CYS A 93 36.82 -22.67 -0.33
C CYS A 93 36.81 -21.23 -0.91
N VAL A 94 37.98 -20.77 -1.37
CA VAL A 94 38.09 -19.41 -1.95
C VAL A 94 37.19 -19.29 -3.19
N LEU A 95 37.20 -20.28 -4.09
CA LEU A 95 36.36 -20.27 -5.28
C LEU A 95 34.87 -20.38 -4.93
N GLN A 96 34.50 -21.20 -3.95
CA GLN A 96 33.12 -21.29 -3.44
C GLN A 96 32.61 -19.95 -2.99
N TYR A 97 33.33 -19.27 -2.09
CA TYR A 97 32.90 -17.97 -1.57
C TYR A 97 32.95 -16.87 -2.62
N ALA A 98 33.93 -16.88 -3.54
CA ALA A 98 33.99 -15.93 -4.63
C ALA A 98 32.80 -16.07 -5.59
N CYS A 99 32.47 -17.31 -5.98
CA CYS A 99 31.29 -17.59 -6.80
C CYS A 99 29.98 -17.23 -6.08
N PHE A 100 29.87 -17.51 -4.78
CA PHE A 100 28.70 -17.14 -3.99
C PHE A 100 28.56 -15.63 -3.87
N ALA A 101 29.65 -14.89 -3.62
CA ALA A 101 29.65 -13.45 -3.58
C ALA A 101 29.24 -12.84 -4.94
N ALA A 102 29.77 -13.36 -6.04
CA ALA A 102 29.37 -12.95 -7.39
C ALA A 102 27.88 -13.22 -7.65
N SER A 103 27.39 -14.39 -7.24
CA SER A 103 25.97 -14.75 -7.29
C SER A 103 25.12 -13.77 -6.53
N SER A 104 25.49 -13.42 -5.29
CA SER A 104 24.77 -12.47 -4.43
C SER A 104 24.69 -11.08 -5.06
N VAL A 105 25.80 -10.56 -5.58
CA VAL A 105 25.80 -9.24 -6.26
C VAL A 105 24.87 -9.24 -7.47
N LEU A 106 24.89 -10.28 -8.27
CA LEU A 106 24.05 -10.40 -9.47
C LEU A 106 22.58 -10.54 -9.11
N SER A 107 22.24 -11.36 -8.11
CA SER A 107 20.86 -11.56 -7.68
C SER A 107 20.23 -10.29 -7.10
N HIS A 108 20.94 -9.57 -6.24
CA HIS A 108 20.48 -8.30 -5.70
C HIS A 108 20.29 -7.25 -6.79
N LYS A 109 21.23 -7.16 -7.75
CA LYS A 109 21.08 -6.25 -8.90
C LYS A 109 19.84 -6.58 -9.73
N GLY A 110 19.56 -7.85 -9.97
CA GLY A 110 18.35 -8.29 -10.67
C GLY A 110 17.08 -8.05 -9.88
N ALA A 111 17.10 -8.34 -8.57
CA ALA A 111 15.98 -8.13 -7.67
C ALA A 111 15.61 -6.66 -7.56
N TYR A 112 16.53 -5.76 -7.17
CA TYR A 112 16.22 -4.34 -7.00
C TYR A 112 15.70 -3.67 -8.26
N LYS A 113 16.25 -4.00 -9.43
CA LYS A 113 15.69 -3.52 -10.70
C LYS A 113 14.26 -4.01 -10.93
N THR A 114 13.97 -5.27 -10.61
CA THR A 114 12.63 -5.84 -10.75
C THR A 114 11.65 -5.18 -9.77
N LEU A 115 12.06 -4.96 -8.52
CA LEU A 115 11.23 -4.29 -7.52
C LEU A 115 10.91 -2.85 -7.93
N PHE A 116 11.90 -2.13 -8.46
CA PHE A 116 11.70 -0.78 -9.00
C PHE A 116 10.66 -0.79 -10.12
N ASP A 117 10.84 -1.68 -11.12
CA ASP A 117 9.92 -1.79 -12.26
C ASP A 117 8.49 -2.14 -11.82
N VAL A 118 8.33 -3.03 -10.81
CA VAL A 118 7.03 -3.40 -10.25
C VAL A 118 6.38 -2.22 -9.53
N ARG A 119 7.15 -1.48 -8.73
CA ARG A 119 6.64 -0.29 -8.02
C ARG A 119 6.20 0.79 -9.01
N CYS A 120 7.01 1.09 -10.03
CA CYS A 120 6.65 2.08 -11.05
C CYS A 120 5.36 1.68 -11.79
N ARG A 121 5.26 0.42 -12.25
CA ARG A 121 4.04 -0.09 -12.91
C ARG A 121 2.82 -0.03 -12.01
N ALA A 122 2.98 -0.37 -10.72
CA ALA A 122 1.87 -0.34 -9.78
C ALA A 122 1.40 1.10 -9.50
N MET A 123 2.33 2.05 -9.36
CA MET A 123 1.98 3.47 -9.18
C MET A 123 1.31 4.06 -10.42
N ASP A 124 1.84 3.78 -11.61
CA ASP A 124 1.26 4.19 -12.88
C ASP A 124 -0.16 3.62 -13.05
N HIS A 125 -0.33 2.33 -12.76
CA HIS A 125 -1.63 1.67 -12.80
C HIS A 125 -2.65 2.27 -11.82
N LEU A 126 -2.20 2.58 -10.58
CA LEU A 126 -3.05 3.20 -9.57
C LEU A 126 -3.48 4.62 -9.95
N ALA A 127 -2.66 5.36 -10.69
CA ALA A 127 -3.01 6.69 -11.18
C ALA A 127 -4.21 6.66 -12.15
N HIS A 128 -4.43 5.53 -12.83
CA HIS A 128 -5.53 5.33 -13.79
C HIS A 128 -6.66 4.43 -13.24
N ALA A 129 -6.56 4.00 -11.97
CA ALA A 129 -7.58 3.16 -11.34
C ALA A 129 -8.76 4.00 -10.81
N PRO A 130 -10.00 3.48 -10.83
CA PRO A 130 -11.15 4.13 -10.21
C PRO A 130 -10.92 4.42 -8.73
N LEU A 131 -11.29 5.63 -8.29
CA LEU A 131 -11.10 6.04 -6.89
C LEU A 131 -11.80 5.09 -5.92
N GLY A 132 -12.98 4.58 -6.26
CA GLY A 132 -13.71 3.60 -5.46
C GLY A 132 -12.94 2.32 -5.20
N ALA A 133 -12.21 1.83 -6.20
CA ALA A 133 -11.39 0.64 -6.03
C ALA A 133 -10.18 0.87 -5.08
N LEU A 134 -9.73 2.13 -4.97
CA LEU A 134 -8.68 2.54 -4.03
C LEU A 134 -9.25 2.70 -2.62
N ASP A 135 -10.42 3.32 -2.49
CA ASP A 135 -11.09 3.57 -1.20
C ASP A 135 -11.51 2.27 -0.52
N GLU A 136 -12.10 1.30 -1.28
CA GLU A 136 -12.44 -0.03 -0.75
C GLU A 136 -11.25 -0.75 -0.16
N ARG A 137 -10.07 -0.61 -0.78
CA ARG A 137 -8.84 -1.24 -0.30
C ARG A 137 -8.21 -0.49 0.86
N GLY A 138 -8.41 0.79 0.95
CA GLY A 138 -7.81 1.69 1.93
C GLY A 138 -6.30 1.94 1.72
N VAL A 139 -5.88 3.17 1.94
CA VAL A 139 -4.49 3.64 1.73
C VAL A 139 -3.47 2.80 2.49
N GLY A 140 -3.80 2.36 3.71
CA GLY A 140 -2.92 1.52 4.53
C GLY A 140 -2.61 0.16 3.87
N ARG A 141 -3.62 -0.49 3.28
CA ARG A 141 -3.44 -1.77 2.58
C ARG A 141 -2.64 -1.59 1.29
N ILE A 142 -2.91 -0.55 0.52
CA ILE A 142 -2.15 -0.23 -0.70
C ILE A 142 -0.67 0.01 -0.34
N LYS A 143 -0.39 0.80 0.70
CA LYS A 143 0.98 1.00 1.23
C LYS A 143 1.64 -0.32 1.58
N THR A 144 0.96 -1.22 2.32
CA THR A 144 1.50 -2.52 2.69
C THR A 144 1.87 -3.34 1.45
N VAL A 145 1.02 -3.34 0.41
CA VAL A 145 1.32 -4.05 -0.84
C VAL A 145 2.54 -3.46 -1.55
N LEU A 146 2.59 -2.13 -1.74
CA LEU A 146 3.66 -1.46 -2.49
C LEU A 146 5.01 -1.44 -1.77
N VAL A 147 5.02 -1.39 -0.45
CA VAL A 147 6.24 -1.33 0.35
C VAL A 147 6.63 -2.72 0.82
N GLU A 148 5.80 -3.35 1.67
CA GLU A 148 6.17 -4.57 2.37
C GLU A 148 6.09 -5.83 1.49
N ASP A 149 5.00 -5.99 0.71
CA ASP A 149 4.85 -7.19 -0.12
C ASP A 149 5.80 -7.16 -1.32
N VAL A 150 6.03 -6.00 -1.95
CA VAL A 150 7.03 -5.87 -3.01
C VAL A 150 8.44 -6.13 -2.44
N GLU A 151 8.78 -5.62 -1.25
CA GLU A 151 10.07 -5.87 -0.62
C GLU A 151 10.29 -7.36 -0.31
N ARG A 152 9.25 -8.09 0.11
CA ARG A 152 9.33 -9.55 0.29
C ARG A 152 9.70 -10.32 -0.98
N LEU A 153 9.45 -9.75 -2.17
CA LEU A 153 9.90 -10.35 -3.43
C LEU A 153 11.42 -10.36 -3.57
N GLU A 154 12.14 -9.43 -2.92
CA GLU A 154 13.60 -9.44 -2.84
C GLU A 154 14.10 -10.74 -2.23
N LEU A 155 13.52 -11.13 -1.09
CA LEU A 155 13.91 -12.36 -0.39
C LEU A 155 13.83 -13.60 -1.30
N PHE A 156 12.89 -13.61 -2.22
CA PHE A 156 12.78 -14.68 -3.21
C PHE A 156 13.82 -14.57 -4.32
N LEU A 157 13.90 -13.39 -4.97
CA LEU A 157 14.74 -13.18 -6.14
C LEU A 157 16.24 -13.15 -5.80
N ALA A 158 16.59 -12.49 -4.69
CA ALA A 158 17.99 -12.28 -4.31
C ALA A 158 18.58 -13.43 -3.49
N HIS A 159 17.76 -14.12 -2.70
CA HIS A 159 18.21 -15.16 -1.77
C HIS A 159 17.67 -16.54 -2.12
N SER A 160 16.33 -16.71 -2.10
CA SER A 160 15.75 -18.06 -2.20
C SER A 160 16.10 -18.79 -3.50
N ILE A 161 16.14 -18.09 -4.65
CA ILE A 161 16.48 -18.71 -5.93
C ILE A 161 17.96 -19.15 -5.97
N PRO A 162 18.96 -18.28 -5.78
CA PRO A 162 20.36 -18.69 -5.89
C PRO A 162 20.77 -19.68 -4.79
N GLU A 163 20.30 -19.48 -3.54
CA GLU A 163 20.58 -20.40 -2.44
C GLU A 163 19.99 -21.79 -2.68
N ALA A 164 18.78 -21.90 -3.23
CA ALA A 164 18.18 -23.19 -3.57
C ALA A 164 19.02 -23.96 -4.57
N PHE A 165 19.57 -23.29 -5.58
CA PHE A 165 20.45 -23.94 -6.55
C PHE A 165 21.81 -24.32 -5.95
N MET A 166 22.40 -23.47 -5.09
CA MET A 166 23.62 -23.78 -4.37
C MET A 166 23.45 -25.03 -3.49
N TYR A 167 22.40 -25.04 -2.63
CA TYR A 167 22.14 -26.12 -1.68
C TYR A 167 21.58 -27.40 -2.34
N LEU A 168 21.24 -27.36 -3.63
CA LEU A 168 20.84 -28.54 -4.40
C LEU A 168 22.01 -29.12 -5.18
N THR A 169 22.82 -28.27 -5.81
CA THR A 169 23.90 -28.74 -6.72
C THR A 169 25.02 -29.44 -5.98
N GLY A 170 25.43 -28.96 -4.80
CA GLY A 170 26.44 -29.62 -3.95
C GLY A 170 26.04 -31.05 -3.56
N PRO A 171 24.91 -31.24 -2.86
CA PRO A 171 24.41 -32.56 -2.49
C PRO A 171 24.19 -33.53 -3.68
N VAL A 172 23.64 -33.02 -4.80
CA VAL A 172 23.45 -33.87 -6.01
C VAL A 172 24.79 -34.36 -6.57
N ALA A 173 25.77 -33.46 -6.65
CA ALA A 173 27.10 -33.80 -7.10
C ALA A 173 27.80 -34.81 -6.15
N ALA A 174 27.66 -34.57 -4.82
CA ALA A 174 28.17 -35.46 -3.78
C ALA A 174 27.56 -36.87 -3.90
N PHE A 175 26.24 -36.94 -4.04
CA PHE A 175 25.53 -38.20 -4.20
C PHE A 175 25.95 -38.95 -5.48
N ALA A 176 26.03 -38.25 -6.63
CA ALA A 176 26.49 -38.82 -7.88
C ALA A 176 27.92 -39.37 -7.77
N PHE A 177 28.81 -38.62 -7.10
CA PHE A 177 30.17 -39.09 -6.81
C PHE A 177 30.18 -40.32 -5.91
N LEU A 178 29.44 -40.34 -4.82
CA LEU A 178 29.32 -41.47 -3.90
C LEU A 178 28.75 -42.71 -4.62
N CYS A 179 27.77 -42.56 -5.51
CA CYS A 179 27.23 -43.64 -6.35
C CYS A 179 28.29 -44.23 -7.29
N SER A 180 29.20 -43.44 -7.84
CA SER A 180 30.29 -43.92 -8.70
C SER A 180 31.33 -44.74 -7.94
N VAL A 181 31.46 -44.54 -6.62
CA VAL A 181 32.37 -45.29 -5.75
C VAL A 181 31.72 -46.56 -5.21
N ASN A 182 30.53 -46.46 -4.61
CA ASN A 182 29.76 -47.60 -4.08
C ASN A 182 28.29 -47.29 -4.01
N ALA A 183 27.50 -47.74 -5.00
CA ALA A 183 26.08 -47.43 -5.11
C ALA A 183 25.23 -47.95 -3.94
N PRO A 184 25.41 -49.19 -3.39
CA PRO A 184 24.66 -49.63 -2.21
C PRO A 184 24.85 -48.75 -0.98
N LEU A 185 26.10 -48.36 -0.68
CA LEU A 185 26.37 -47.43 0.43
C LEU A 185 25.82 -46.03 0.17
N ALA A 186 25.91 -45.54 -1.05
CA ALA A 186 25.34 -44.25 -1.46
C ALA A 186 23.81 -44.22 -1.25
N LEU A 187 23.11 -45.29 -1.63
CA LEU A 187 21.67 -45.40 -1.38
C LEU A 187 21.33 -45.45 0.12
N ALA A 188 22.18 -46.10 0.92
CA ALA A 188 21.99 -46.12 2.37
C ALA A 188 22.11 -44.75 3.02
N THR A 189 22.91 -43.83 2.46
CA THR A 189 22.97 -42.42 2.95
C THR A 189 21.64 -41.68 2.80
N LEU A 190 20.75 -42.07 1.89
CA LEU A 190 19.44 -41.43 1.69
C LEU A 190 18.41 -41.91 2.72
N VAL A 191 18.65 -42.95 3.49
CA VAL A 191 17.63 -43.42 4.48
C VAL A 191 17.25 -42.36 5.50
N PRO A 192 18.19 -41.65 6.17
CA PRO A 192 17.83 -40.57 7.09
C PRO A 192 17.00 -39.49 6.39
N PHE A 193 17.35 -39.14 5.17
CA PHE A 193 16.63 -38.14 4.40
C PHE A 193 15.18 -38.57 4.09
N ALA A 194 15.01 -39.83 3.64
CA ALA A 194 13.66 -40.36 3.40
C ALA A 194 12.81 -40.39 4.67
N CYS A 195 13.38 -40.81 5.81
CA CYS A 195 12.70 -40.74 7.11
C CYS A 195 12.34 -39.31 7.52
N ALA A 196 13.26 -38.36 7.34
CA ALA A 196 13.04 -36.96 7.61
C ALA A 196 11.92 -36.39 6.76
N LEU A 197 11.82 -36.72 5.46
CA LEU A 197 10.72 -36.31 4.58
C LEU A 197 9.36 -36.85 5.04
N VAL A 198 9.29 -38.09 5.52
CA VAL A 198 8.06 -38.68 6.07
C VAL A 198 7.61 -37.90 7.33
N ILE A 199 8.56 -37.65 8.25
CA ILE A 199 8.27 -36.85 9.46
C ILE A 199 7.75 -35.48 9.08
N LEU A 200 8.40 -34.82 8.16
CA LEU A 200 8.01 -33.48 7.67
C LEU A 200 6.61 -33.48 7.04
N GLY A 201 6.30 -34.48 6.21
CA GLY A 201 4.97 -34.68 5.64
C GLY A 201 3.87 -34.85 6.69
N VAL A 202 4.14 -35.60 7.76
CA VAL A 202 3.23 -35.77 8.91
C VAL A 202 3.04 -34.44 9.64
N ILE A 203 4.09 -33.67 9.86
CA ILE A 203 4.00 -32.35 10.48
C ILE A 203 3.10 -31.43 9.65
N PHE A 204 3.38 -31.28 8.36
CA PHE A 204 2.59 -30.39 7.49
C PHE A 204 1.13 -30.81 7.39
N SER A 205 0.84 -32.09 7.29
CA SER A 205 -0.56 -32.57 7.21
C SER A 205 -1.39 -32.23 8.46
N ARG A 206 -0.75 -32.16 9.61
CA ARG A 206 -1.39 -31.82 10.89
C ARG A 206 -1.45 -30.32 11.17
N MET A 207 -0.57 -29.54 10.57
CA MET A 207 -0.38 -28.13 10.86
C MET A 207 -1.38 -27.21 10.11
N ASN A 208 -1.78 -27.55 8.87
CA ASN A 208 -2.51 -26.64 7.98
C ASN A 208 -3.76 -26.03 8.63
N LYS A 209 -4.64 -26.84 9.26
CA LYS A 209 -5.87 -26.35 9.90
C LYS A 209 -5.62 -25.43 11.09
N VAL A 210 -4.57 -25.69 11.87
CA VAL A 210 -4.22 -24.87 13.04
C VAL A 210 -3.58 -23.57 12.58
N MET A 211 -2.76 -23.61 11.54
CA MET A 211 -2.12 -22.44 10.93
C MET A 211 -3.15 -21.46 10.34
N GLU A 212 -4.18 -21.97 9.66
CA GLU A 212 -5.30 -21.13 9.17
C GLU A 212 -6.01 -20.40 10.32
N ARG A 213 -6.27 -21.11 11.42
CA ARG A 213 -6.87 -20.50 12.61
C ARG A 213 -5.95 -19.48 13.27
N ALA A 214 -4.65 -19.75 13.35
CA ALA A 214 -3.66 -18.83 13.93
C ALA A 214 -3.52 -17.56 13.08
N THR A 215 -3.47 -17.67 11.74
CA THR A 215 -3.42 -16.50 10.86
C THR A 215 -4.70 -15.66 10.93
N ALA A 216 -5.86 -16.30 11.06
CA ALA A 216 -7.13 -15.59 11.26
C ALA A 216 -7.20 -14.90 12.63
N ALA A 217 -6.65 -15.51 13.70
CA ALA A 217 -6.58 -14.90 15.03
C ALA A 217 -5.62 -13.70 15.04
N LEU A 218 -4.47 -13.80 14.37
CA LEU A 218 -3.53 -12.68 14.18
C LEU A 218 -4.19 -11.49 13.44
N ALA A 219 -4.96 -11.77 12.39
CA ALA A 219 -5.69 -10.75 11.67
C ALA A 219 -6.73 -10.04 12.56
N ARG A 220 -7.48 -10.80 13.39
CA ARG A 220 -8.42 -10.23 14.36
C ARG A 220 -7.72 -9.39 15.41
N MET A 221 -6.62 -9.88 15.97
CA MET A 221 -5.82 -9.12 16.94
C MET A 221 -5.34 -7.79 16.36
N ASN A 222 -4.80 -7.81 15.13
CA ASN A 222 -4.34 -6.60 14.44
C ASN A 222 -5.50 -5.61 14.20
N ALA A 223 -6.68 -6.09 13.80
CA ALA A 223 -7.85 -5.23 13.60
C ALA A 223 -8.28 -4.54 14.91
N VAL A 224 -8.33 -5.28 16.00
CA VAL A 224 -8.65 -4.74 17.34
C VAL A 224 -7.57 -3.75 17.80
N MET A 225 -6.30 -4.02 17.54
CA MET A 225 -5.19 -3.10 17.87
C MET A 225 -5.33 -1.77 17.13
N VAL A 226 -5.60 -1.80 15.83
CA VAL A 226 -5.80 -0.58 15.02
C VAL A 226 -7.01 0.21 15.52
N GLU A 227 -8.12 -0.46 15.86
CA GLU A 227 -9.32 0.16 16.43
C GLU A 227 -8.98 0.90 17.76
N TYR A 228 -8.22 0.27 18.67
CA TYR A 228 -7.84 0.90 19.93
C TYR A 228 -6.88 2.08 19.74
N VAL A 229 -5.85 1.93 18.89
CA VAL A 229 -4.89 2.99 18.63
C VAL A 229 -5.58 4.19 17.96
N GLY A 230 -6.46 3.93 17.00
CA GLY A 230 -7.27 4.97 16.33
C GLY A 230 -8.23 5.67 17.29
N GLY A 231 -8.83 4.93 18.24
CA GLY A 231 -9.76 5.43 19.26
C GLY A 231 -9.10 5.95 20.53
N MET A 232 -7.78 6.03 20.64
CA MET A 232 -7.05 6.33 21.88
C MET A 232 -7.43 7.68 22.49
N ARG A 233 -7.76 8.69 21.67
CA ARG A 233 -8.26 9.99 22.15
C ARG A 233 -9.57 9.84 22.93
N THR A 234 -10.49 9.03 22.41
CA THR A 234 -11.79 8.76 23.05
C THR A 234 -11.61 7.96 24.34
N VAL A 235 -10.74 6.93 24.30
CA VAL A 235 -10.39 6.11 25.46
C VAL A 235 -9.84 6.99 26.60
N LYS A 236 -8.93 7.92 26.30
CA LYS A 236 -8.36 8.85 27.27
C LYS A 236 -9.40 9.89 27.75
N ALA A 237 -10.21 10.43 26.83
CA ALA A 237 -11.20 11.45 27.17
C ALA A 237 -12.32 10.93 28.09
N LEU A 238 -12.66 9.63 27.97
CA LEU A 238 -13.71 8.99 28.77
C LEU A 238 -13.17 8.25 29.99
N ASP A 239 -11.85 8.34 30.27
CA ASP A 239 -11.16 7.60 31.35
C ASP A 239 -11.56 6.12 31.37
N MET A 240 -11.64 5.51 30.20
CA MET A 240 -12.01 4.11 30.04
C MET A 240 -10.84 3.25 30.51
N GLY A 241 -10.83 2.89 31.78
CA GLY A 241 -9.79 2.09 32.43
C GLY A 241 -9.57 0.71 31.80
N THR A 242 -8.81 -0.12 32.48
CA THR A 242 -8.36 -1.46 32.01
C THR A 242 -9.48 -2.40 31.53
N ALA A 243 -10.73 -2.16 31.92
CA ALA A 243 -11.89 -2.94 31.48
C ALA A 243 -12.15 -2.81 29.95
N SER A 244 -11.86 -1.64 29.35
CA SER A 244 -12.01 -1.45 27.90
C SER A 244 -11.03 -2.31 27.08
N PHE A 245 -9.89 -2.70 27.67
CA PHE A 245 -8.90 -3.55 27.01
C PHE A 245 -9.23 -5.06 27.06
N ALA A 246 -10.35 -5.45 27.66
CA ALA A 246 -10.74 -6.87 27.77
C ALA A 246 -10.94 -7.55 26.42
N ARG A 247 -11.41 -6.81 25.40
CA ARG A 247 -11.55 -7.32 24.02
C ARG A 247 -10.18 -7.53 23.37
N PHE A 248 -9.26 -6.58 23.54
CA PHE A 248 -7.90 -6.69 23.03
C PHE A 248 -7.13 -7.82 23.73
N ARG A 249 -7.23 -7.90 25.06
CA ARG A 249 -6.60 -8.99 25.83
C ARG A 249 -7.09 -10.37 25.38
N ARG A 250 -8.40 -10.55 25.17
CA ARG A 250 -8.95 -11.81 24.65
C ARG A 250 -8.41 -12.17 23.27
N ALA A 251 -8.22 -11.18 22.38
CA ALA A 251 -7.64 -11.42 21.07
C ALA A 251 -6.16 -11.85 21.14
N ILE A 252 -5.38 -11.26 22.06
CA ILE A 252 -4.00 -11.68 22.34
C ILE A 252 -3.96 -13.10 22.93
N ASP A 253 -4.81 -13.38 23.93
CA ASP A 253 -4.84 -14.69 24.59
C ASP A 253 -5.22 -15.81 23.60
N GLU A 254 -6.17 -15.53 22.67
CA GLU A 254 -6.55 -16.46 21.60
C GLU A 254 -5.38 -16.73 20.65
N GLU A 255 -4.71 -15.69 20.17
CA GLU A 255 -3.56 -15.78 19.28
C GLU A 255 -2.41 -16.53 19.94
N HIS A 256 -2.05 -16.15 21.16
CA HIS A 256 -1.01 -16.82 21.95
C HIS A 256 -1.33 -18.31 22.18
N GLY A 257 -2.58 -18.63 22.55
CA GLY A 257 -3.02 -20.01 22.76
C GLY A 257 -2.85 -20.88 21.51
N LEU A 258 -3.14 -20.34 20.33
CA LEU A 258 -2.96 -21.04 19.05
C LEU A 258 -1.48 -21.28 18.71
N TRP A 259 -0.60 -20.30 18.97
CA TRP A 259 0.85 -20.51 18.80
C TRP A 259 1.42 -21.54 19.77
N CYS A 260 0.96 -21.54 21.02
CA CYS A 260 1.31 -22.60 21.98
C CYS A 260 0.79 -23.97 21.55
N GLU A 261 -0.40 -24.05 20.93
CA GLU A 261 -0.94 -25.29 20.38
C GLU A 261 -0.07 -25.79 19.19
N ILE A 262 0.33 -24.88 18.28
CA ILE A 262 1.24 -25.19 17.17
C ILE A 262 2.56 -25.73 17.74
N ALA A 263 3.20 -24.99 18.64
CA ALA A 263 4.48 -25.38 19.22
C ALA A 263 4.43 -26.78 19.89
N ARG A 264 3.38 -27.07 20.65
CA ARG A 264 3.19 -28.38 21.28
C ARG A 264 2.96 -29.52 20.30
N LYS A 265 2.22 -29.25 19.21
CA LYS A 265 1.90 -30.28 18.20
C LYS A 265 3.02 -30.54 17.21
N THR A 266 3.81 -29.50 16.86
CA THR A 266 4.85 -29.59 15.82
C THR A 266 6.26 -29.69 16.40
N GLY A 267 6.51 -29.12 17.58
CA GLY A 267 7.84 -29.05 18.19
C GLY A 267 8.54 -30.40 18.31
N PRO A 268 7.92 -31.43 18.92
CA PRO A 268 8.55 -32.75 19.05
C PRO A 268 8.84 -33.39 17.67
N GLY A 269 7.92 -33.24 16.70
CA GLY A 269 8.13 -33.74 15.33
C GLY A 269 9.26 -33.01 14.63
N TYR A 270 9.34 -31.68 14.78
CA TYR A 270 10.42 -30.89 14.22
C TYR A 270 11.79 -31.22 14.82
N ALA A 271 11.85 -31.42 16.15
CA ALA A 271 13.05 -31.89 16.81
C ALA A 271 13.49 -33.28 16.29
N ALA A 272 12.53 -34.21 16.15
CA ALA A 272 12.80 -35.53 15.55
C ALA A 272 13.30 -35.43 14.11
N TYR A 273 12.70 -34.53 13.29
CA TYR A 273 13.17 -34.26 11.92
C TYR A 273 14.63 -33.80 11.91
N LEU A 274 15.00 -32.83 12.75
CA LEU A 274 16.37 -32.30 12.81
C LEU A 274 17.36 -33.41 13.24
N VAL A 275 17.03 -34.18 14.25
CA VAL A 275 17.87 -35.29 14.73
C VAL A 275 18.04 -36.33 13.61
N VAL A 276 16.96 -36.74 12.96
CA VAL A 276 17.01 -37.82 11.94
C VAL A 276 17.82 -37.39 10.72
N ILE A 277 17.72 -36.14 10.26
CA ILE A 277 18.49 -35.68 9.08
C ILE A 277 19.98 -35.58 9.39
N GLU A 278 20.37 -35.36 10.65
CA GLU A 278 21.78 -35.33 11.09
C GLU A 278 22.32 -36.68 11.51
N CYS A 279 21.45 -37.71 11.59
CA CYS A 279 21.84 -39.08 11.96
C CYS A 279 22.58 -39.87 10.87
N GLY A 280 23.07 -39.22 9.80
CA GLY A 280 23.83 -39.88 8.73
C GLY A 280 24.99 -40.75 9.25
N LEU A 281 25.76 -40.27 10.23
CA LEU A 281 26.84 -41.00 10.89
C LEU A 281 26.34 -42.27 11.62
N LEU A 282 25.18 -42.19 12.30
CA LEU A 282 24.62 -43.34 13.03
C LEU A 282 24.27 -44.53 12.13
N ILE A 283 24.04 -44.28 10.84
CA ILE A 283 23.81 -45.34 9.84
C ILE A 283 25.09 -45.71 9.16
N MET A 284 25.89 -44.74 8.74
CA MET A 284 27.11 -44.99 7.95
C MET A 284 28.20 -45.69 8.76
N VAL A 285 28.38 -45.36 10.04
CA VAL A 285 29.43 -45.99 10.85
C VAL A 285 29.15 -47.47 11.12
N PRO A 286 27.96 -47.91 11.61
CA PRO A 286 27.70 -49.34 11.78
C PRO A 286 27.64 -50.13 10.48
N LEU A 287 26.89 -49.64 9.46
CA LEU A 287 26.69 -50.31 8.21
C LEU A 287 28.02 -50.41 7.39
N GLY A 288 28.67 -49.27 7.24
CA GLY A 288 29.96 -49.20 6.54
C GLY A 288 31.05 -49.97 7.28
N GLY A 289 31.07 -49.91 8.63
CA GLY A 289 31.98 -50.69 9.48
C GLY A 289 31.75 -52.19 9.38
N TRP A 290 30.50 -52.66 9.32
CA TRP A 290 30.15 -54.04 9.06
C TRP A 290 30.62 -54.50 7.66
N MET A 291 30.37 -53.73 6.62
CA MET A 291 30.82 -54.01 5.26
C MET A 291 32.35 -54.01 5.15
N PHE A 292 33.03 -53.14 5.87
CA PHE A 292 34.50 -53.15 5.97
C PHE A 292 35.01 -54.42 6.70
N ALA A 293 34.43 -54.76 7.87
CA ALA A 293 34.81 -55.93 8.64
C ALA A 293 34.58 -57.26 7.88
N THR A 294 33.59 -57.33 6.99
CA THR A 294 33.32 -58.47 6.11
C THR A 294 34.12 -58.44 4.83
N GLY A 295 34.98 -57.45 4.60
CA GLY A 295 35.80 -57.32 3.39
C GLY A 295 35.00 -56.86 2.15
N ALA A 296 33.73 -56.46 2.30
CA ALA A 296 32.88 -56.02 1.19
C ALA A 296 33.29 -54.64 0.63
N VAL A 297 33.92 -53.78 1.46
CA VAL A 297 34.45 -52.49 1.04
C VAL A 297 35.83 -52.23 1.60
N ALA A 298 36.66 -51.47 0.88
CA ALA A 298 37.97 -51.04 1.34
C ALA A 298 37.86 -50.02 2.48
N GLY A 299 38.86 -49.94 3.35
CA GLY A 299 38.86 -48.97 4.48
C GLY A 299 38.84 -47.51 4.03
N SER A 300 39.47 -47.19 2.91
CA SER A 300 39.40 -45.85 2.32
C SER A 300 38.00 -45.52 1.82
N THR A 301 37.24 -46.47 1.27
CA THR A 301 35.85 -46.33 0.89
C THR A 301 34.97 -46.09 2.13
N TYR A 302 35.17 -46.87 3.19
CA TYR A 302 34.46 -46.68 4.46
C TYR A 302 34.68 -45.27 5.04
N LEU A 303 35.92 -44.79 5.05
CA LEU A 303 36.25 -43.42 5.51
C LEU A 303 35.54 -42.33 4.65
N LEU A 304 35.49 -42.51 3.32
CA LEU A 304 34.80 -41.61 2.42
C LEU A 304 33.32 -41.48 2.79
N PHE A 305 32.66 -42.63 2.95
CA PHE A 305 31.22 -42.62 3.28
C PHE A 305 30.94 -42.15 4.69
N ALA A 306 31.80 -42.44 5.68
CA ALA A 306 31.67 -41.92 7.03
C ALA A 306 31.85 -40.40 7.08
N PHE A 307 32.73 -39.83 6.25
CA PHE A 307 32.97 -38.39 6.19
C PHE A 307 32.01 -37.67 5.23
N VAL A 308 32.11 -37.91 3.93
CA VAL A 308 31.30 -37.19 2.93
C VAL A 308 29.83 -37.61 2.96
N GLY A 309 29.58 -38.94 3.12
CA GLY A 309 28.24 -39.51 3.10
C GLY A 309 27.35 -39.08 4.27
N SER A 310 27.94 -38.58 5.38
CA SER A 310 27.16 -38.01 6.52
C SER A 310 26.96 -36.53 6.42
N LEU A 311 27.84 -35.78 5.77
CA LEU A 311 27.83 -34.32 5.77
C LEU A 311 26.98 -33.70 4.64
N TYR A 312 27.01 -34.29 3.44
CA TYR A 312 26.38 -33.64 2.28
C TYR A 312 24.86 -33.43 2.39
N LEU A 313 24.15 -34.25 3.16
CA LEU A 313 22.71 -34.13 3.38
C LEU A 313 22.33 -33.01 4.35
N THR A 314 23.27 -32.55 5.18
CA THR A 314 23.00 -31.48 6.11
C THR A 314 22.72 -30.15 5.38
N GLU A 315 23.29 -29.97 4.18
CA GLU A 315 23.03 -28.83 3.31
C GLU A 315 21.57 -28.80 2.81
N ILE A 316 20.94 -29.96 2.59
CA ILE A 316 19.55 -30.09 2.14
C ILE A 316 18.57 -29.52 3.17
N ARG A 317 18.93 -29.50 4.46
CA ARG A 317 18.13 -28.87 5.51
C ARG A 317 17.83 -27.41 5.21
N LEU A 318 18.77 -26.68 4.60
CA LEU A 318 18.62 -25.27 4.26
C LEU A 318 17.55 -25.06 3.16
N LEU A 319 17.30 -26.05 2.29
CA LEU A 319 16.19 -25.99 1.33
C LEU A 319 14.81 -25.93 2.01
N GLN A 320 14.65 -26.56 3.18
CA GLN A 320 13.39 -26.50 3.92
C GLN A 320 13.11 -25.07 4.43
N GLU A 321 14.13 -24.35 4.88
CA GLU A 321 13.99 -22.96 5.32
C GLU A 321 13.51 -22.06 4.16
N ILE A 322 14.03 -22.30 2.96
CA ILE A 322 13.58 -21.64 1.73
C ILE A 322 12.09 -21.92 1.48
N GLY A 323 11.61 -23.15 1.69
CA GLY A 323 10.22 -23.54 1.50
C GLY A 323 9.24 -22.73 2.34
N THR A 324 9.58 -22.39 3.59
CA THR A 324 8.74 -21.57 4.47
C THR A 324 8.67 -20.11 4.01
N LYS A 325 9.79 -19.55 3.53
CA LYS A 325 9.87 -18.20 2.95
C LYS A 325 9.06 -18.08 1.66
N LEU A 326 9.07 -19.13 0.82
CA LEU A 326 8.35 -19.18 -0.45
C LEU A 326 6.82 -19.01 -0.27
N ALA A 327 6.23 -19.60 0.76
CA ALA A 327 4.80 -19.45 1.03
C ALA A 327 4.39 -17.98 1.30
N GLN A 328 5.22 -17.24 2.03
CA GLN A 328 5.01 -15.82 2.32
C GLN A 328 5.13 -14.96 1.05
N VAL A 329 6.16 -15.19 0.25
CA VAL A 329 6.37 -14.51 -1.03
C VAL A 329 5.20 -14.77 -1.98
N GLY A 330 4.71 -16.01 -2.04
CA GLY A 330 3.57 -16.37 -2.89
C GLY A 330 2.29 -15.61 -2.54
N SER A 331 2.04 -15.33 -1.26
CA SER A 331 0.90 -14.52 -0.84
C SER A 331 1.08 -13.02 -1.17
N GLY A 332 2.28 -12.48 -0.98
CA GLY A 332 2.62 -11.11 -1.37
C GLY A 332 2.47 -10.88 -2.88
N ALA A 333 3.02 -11.78 -3.69
CA ALA A 333 2.90 -11.69 -5.15
C ALA A 333 1.44 -11.69 -5.63
N ARG A 334 0.56 -12.49 -5.00
CA ARG A 334 -0.87 -12.46 -5.31
C ARG A 334 -1.51 -11.12 -5.01
N ARG A 335 -1.21 -10.50 -3.84
CA ARG A 335 -1.75 -9.18 -3.50
C ARG A 335 -1.26 -8.07 -4.43
N VAL A 336 0.00 -8.12 -4.85
CA VAL A 336 0.52 -7.21 -5.88
C VAL A 336 -0.23 -7.40 -7.20
N GLN A 337 -0.48 -8.66 -7.61
CA GLN A 337 -1.24 -8.93 -8.83
C GLN A 337 -2.70 -8.47 -8.71
N GLU A 338 -3.35 -8.70 -7.58
CA GLU A 338 -4.72 -8.21 -7.31
C GLU A 338 -4.81 -6.68 -7.39
N LEU A 339 -3.71 -5.97 -7.07
CA LEU A 339 -3.63 -4.53 -7.22
C LEU A 339 -3.51 -4.14 -8.70
N LEU A 340 -2.69 -4.85 -9.47
CA LEU A 340 -2.49 -4.64 -10.90
C LEU A 340 -3.67 -5.11 -11.76
N ASP A 341 -4.49 -6.03 -11.25
CA ASP A 341 -5.70 -6.53 -11.93
C ASP A 341 -6.92 -5.60 -11.75
N VAL A 342 -6.80 -4.51 -10.96
CA VAL A 342 -7.87 -3.51 -10.86
C VAL A 342 -8.12 -2.94 -12.26
N PRO A 343 -9.37 -2.89 -12.75
CA PRO A 343 -9.64 -2.26 -14.02
C PRO A 343 -9.19 -0.79 -14.00
N ALA A 344 -8.32 -0.40 -14.92
CA ALA A 344 -7.96 1.00 -15.10
C ALA A 344 -8.95 1.67 -16.04
N PHE A 345 -9.17 2.96 -15.87
CA PHE A 345 -9.98 3.73 -16.80
C PHE A 345 -9.30 3.77 -18.17
N GLY A 346 -10.08 3.43 -19.19
CA GLY A 346 -9.69 3.53 -20.58
C GLY A 346 -10.35 4.73 -21.23
N GLY A 347 -10.10 4.90 -22.52
CA GLY A 347 -10.59 5.95 -23.40
C GLY A 347 -9.54 6.15 -24.46
N GLY A 348 -9.88 6.83 -25.56
CA GLY A 348 -8.93 7.06 -26.63
C GLY A 348 -9.32 8.24 -27.49
N ARG A 349 -10.45 8.89 -27.18
CA ARG A 349 -10.86 10.12 -27.84
C ARG A 349 -10.23 11.32 -27.14
N PRO A 350 -9.74 12.32 -27.86
CA PRO A 350 -9.29 13.56 -27.25
C PRO A 350 -10.46 14.27 -26.55
N PHE A 351 -10.13 15.13 -25.58
CA PHE A 351 -11.13 15.99 -24.95
C PHE A 351 -11.82 16.86 -26.01
N PRO A 352 -13.17 17.01 -25.99
CA PRO A 352 -13.92 17.78 -26.96
C PRO A 352 -13.64 19.28 -26.86
N ASP A 353 -13.81 20.00 -27.98
CA ASP A 353 -13.62 21.46 -28.02
C ASP A 353 -14.64 22.24 -27.19
N ARG A 354 -15.79 21.63 -26.86
CA ARG A 354 -16.86 22.22 -26.06
C ARG A 354 -16.85 21.62 -24.65
N ALA A 355 -17.12 22.48 -23.68
CA ALA A 355 -17.12 22.15 -22.26
C ALA A 355 -18.55 22.12 -21.65
N ASP A 356 -19.59 21.85 -22.47
CA ASP A 356 -20.95 21.59 -21.96
C ASP A 356 -21.02 20.18 -21.36
N ILE A 357 -21.80 20.04 -20.27
CA ILE A 357 -21.92 18.80 -19.51
C ILE A 357 -23.37 18.31 -19.59
N GLU A 358 -23.58 17.03 -19.88
CA GLU A 358 -24.90 16.41 -19.94
C GLU A 358 -24.90 15.09 -19.15
N LEU A 359 -25.83 15.00 -18.22
CA LEU A 359 -26.17 13.78 -17.49
C LEU A 359 -27.51 13.28 -18.01
N SER A 360 -27.60 12.07 -18.54
CA SER A 360 -28.83 11.49 -19.12
C SER A 360 -29.16 10.18 -18.42
N GLY A 361 -30.22 10.19 -17.59
CA GLY A 361 -30.71 9.05 -16.84
C GLY A 361 -29.68 8.47 -15.89
N VAL A 362 -28.78 9.28 -15.32
CA VAL A 362 -27.63 8.80 -14.53
C VAL A 362 -28.08 8.20 -13.21
N GLY A 363 -27.68 6.92 -13.00
CA GLY A 363 -27.80 6.19 -11.74
C GLY A 363 -26.42 5.74 -11.24
N PHE A 364 -26.26 5.67 -9.92
CA PHE A 364 -25.01 5.24 -9.31
C PHE A 364 -25.20 4.57 -7.95
N SER A 365 -24.44 3.50 -7.73
CA SER A 365 -24.28 2.80 -6.45
C SER A 365 -22.82 2.48 -6.20
N TYR A 366 -22.31 2.70 -4.98
CA TYR A 366 -20.93 2.37 -4.61
C TYR A 366 -20.70 0.86 -4.48
N ASP A 367 -21.66 0.13 -3.92
CA ASP A 367 -21.55 -1.29 -3.59
C ASP A 367 -22.55 -2.18 -4.34
N GLY A 368 -23.34 -1.59 -5.24
CA GLY A 368 -24.40 -2.28 -5.97
C GLY A 368 -25.65 -2.60 -5.14
N SER A 369 -25.67 -2.29 -3.83
CA SER A 369 -26.81 -2.59 -2.93
C SER A 369 -27.72 -1.38 -2.68
N VAL A 370 -27.14 -0.20 -2.57
CA VAL A 370 -27.87 1.06 -2.31
C VAL A 370 -27.63 2.02 -3.46
N GLU A 371 -28.70 2.43 -4.13
CA GLU A 371 -28.66 3.45 -5.17
C GLU A 371 -28.51 4.85 -4.53
N VAL A 372 -27.38 5.51 -4.81
CA VAL A 372 -27.07 6.86 -4.30
C VAL A 372 -27.61 7.94 -5.23
N LEU A 373 -27.57 7.70 -6.53
CA LEU A 373 -28.20 8.54 -7.56
C LEU A 373 -29.11 7.69 -8.44
N SER A 374 -30.28 8.21 -8.79
CA SER A 374 -31.33 7.54 -9.54
C SER A 374 -31.97 8.45 -10.59
N GLY A 375 -31.66 8.16 -11.87
CA GLY A 375 -32.29 8.83 -13.00
C GLY A 375 -32.05 10.35 -13.02
N ILE A 376 -30.81 10.79 -12.87
CA ILE A 376 -30.45 12.22 -12.95
C ILE A 376 -30.38 12.64 -14.42
N ASP A 377 -31.22 13.58 -14.80
CA ASP A 377 -31.24 14.28 -16.08
C ASP A 377 -30.88 15.76 -15.85
N LEU A 378 -29.67 16.17 -16.23
CA LEU A 378 -29.15 17.51 -15.97
C LEU A 378 -28.23 17.96 -17.10
N SER A 379 -28.38 19.20 -17.57
CA SER A 379 -27.47 19.82 -18.53
C SER A 379 -26.87 21.09 -17.99
N VAL A 380 -25.58 21.31 -18.22
CA VAL A 380 -24.83 22.53 -17.89
C VAL A 380 -24.23 23.04 -19.19
N ARG A 381 -24.55 24.27 -19.55
CA ARG A 381 -24.03 24.89 -20.79
C ARG A 381 -22.57 25.30 -20.60
N GLU A 382 -21.85 25.38 -21.69
CA GLU A 382 -20.50 25.95 -21.67
C GLU A 382 -20.50 27.37 -21.12
N GLY A 383 -19.61 27.64 -20.15
CA GLY A 383 -19.53 28.94 -19.46
C GLY A 383 -20.60 29.18 -18.39
N GLU A 384 -21.55 28.26 -18.20
CA GLU A 384 -22.59 28.36 -17.17
C GLU A 384 -22.06 28.02 -15.78
N ARG A 385 -22.54 28.72 -14.76
CA ARG A 385 -22.31 28.43 -13.33
C ARG A 385 -23.54 27.76 -12.74
N LEU A 386 -23.44 26.48 -12.38
CA LEU A 386 -24.53 25.72 -11.77
C LEU A 386 -24.24 25.49 -10.29
N ALA A 387 -25.15 25.88 -9.41
CA ALA A 387 -25.13 25.49 -8.01
C ALA A 387 -25.89 24.19 -7.79
N VAL A 388 -25.29 23.24 -7.09
CA VAL A 388 -25.92 21.98 -6.66
C VAL A 388 -26.20 22.03 -5.17
N VAL A 389 -27.49 21.97 -4.79
CA VAL A 389 -27.98 22.13 -3.42
C VAL A 389 -28.78 20.89 -3.01
N GLY A 390 -28.82 20.58 -1.73
CA GLY A 390 -29.61 19.46 -1.19
C GLY A 390 -29.14 19.05 0.21
N PRO A 391 -29.87 18.19 0.91
CA PRO A 391 -29.50 17.71 2.23
C PRO A 391 -28.15 16.95 2.21
N SER A 392 -27.52 16.81 3.37
CA SER A 392 -26.34 15.96 3.51
C SER A 392 -26.69 14.52 3.13
N GLY A 393 -25.81 13.86 2.38
CA GLY A 393 -26.06 12.49 1.89
C GLY A 393 -27.02 12.39 0.69
N ALA A 394 -27.47 13.51 0.07
CA ALA A 394 -28.36 13.48 -1.09
C ALA A 394 -27.68 13.03 -2.41
N GLY A 395 -26.34 12.82 -2.43
CA GLY A 395 -25.60 12.40 -3.63
C GLY A 395 -24.92 13.55 -4.41
N LYS A 396 -24.83 14.75 -3.84
CA LYS A 396 -24.24 15.93 -4.51
C LYS A 396 -22.76 15.71 -4.90
N SER A 397 -21.91 15.30 -3.96
CA SER A 397 -20.50 15.03 -4.22
C SER A 397 -20.33 13.84 -5.18
N THR A 398 -21.15 12.81 -5.04
CA THR A 398 -21.18 11.66 -5.95
C THR A 398 -21.45 12.08 -7.40
N MET A 399 -22.39 13.03 -7.61
CA MET A 399 -22.69 13.52 -8.95
C MET A 399 -21.46 14.20 -9.59
N VAL A 400 -20.75 15.04 -8.86
CA VAL A 400 -19.55 15.71 -9.40
C VAL A 400 -18.37 14.77 -9.57
N GLU A 401 -18.26 13.73 -8.75
CA GLU A 401 -17.29 12.65 -8.91
C GLU A 401 -17.51 11.85 -10.19
N LEU A 402 -18.77 11.68 -10.63
CA LEU A 402 -19.10 11.05 -11.92
C LEU A 402 -18.73 11.95 -13.11
N VAL A 403 -18.89 13.27 -12.99
CA VAL A 403 -18.48 14.23 -14.03
C VAL A 403 -16.95 14.22 -14.20
N SER A 404 -16.19 14.11 -13.10
CA SER A 404 -14.73 13.98 -13.11
C SER A 404 -14.24 12.57 -13.45
N ARG A 405 -15.18 11.63 -13.65
CA ARG A 405 -14.91 10.22 -13.88
C ARG A 405 -13.99 9.59 -12.80
N PHE A 406 -14.16 9.97 -11.54
CA PHE A 406 -13.57 9.23 -10.42
C PHE A 406 -14.27 7.89 -10.19
N TYR A 407 -15.52 7.81 -10.66
CA TYR A 407 -16.33 6.60 -10.78
C TYR A 407 -17.05 6.60 -12.13
N ASP A 408 -17.36 5.44 -12.68
CA ASP A 408 -18.23 5.29 -13.82
C ASP A 408 -19.69 5.15 -13.34
N ALA A 409 -20.64 5.80 -14.04
CA ALA A 409 -22.06 5.64 -13.75
C ALA A 409 -22.52 4.18 -13.91
N THR A 410 -23.34 3.69 -12.99
CA THR A 410 -23.89 2.33 -13.06
C THR A 410 -25.08 2.23 -14.06
N ALA A 411 -25.76 3.34 -14.31
CA ALA A 411 -26.80 3.48 -15.32
C ALA A 411 -26.76 4.86 -15.96
N GLY A 412 -27.25 4.99 -17.17
CA GLY A 412 -27.24 6.24 -17.91
C GLY A 412 -25.87 6.61 -18.48
N THR A 413 -25.72 7.88 -18.86
CA THR A 413 -24.49 8.40 -19.47
C THR A 413 -24.17 9.80 -18.96
N VAL A 414 -22.87 10.06 -18.75
CA VAL A 414 -22.31 11.41 -18.51
C VAL A 414 -21.53 11.80 -19.76
N ARG A 415 -21.83 12.96 -20.35
CA ARG A 415 -21.18 13.47 -21.55
C ARG A 415 -20.58 14.83 -21.33
N ILE A 416 -19.47 15.10 -21.98
CA ILE A 416 -18.85 16.43 -22.09
C ILE A 416 -18.68 16.73 -23.57
N GLY A 417 -19.17 17.89 -24.03
CA GLY A 417 -19.14 18.25 -25.45
C GLY A 417 -19.81 17.22 -26.36
N GLY A 418 -20.83 16.51 -25.84
CA GLY A 418 -21.53 15.43 -26.55
C GLY A 418 -20.80 14.07 -26.55
N VAL A 419 -19.57 13.96 -26.03
CA VAL A 419 -18.79 12.72 -25.95
C VAL A 419 -18.98 12.09 -24.56
N ASP A 420 -19.25 10.78 -24.50
CA ASP A 420 -19.33 10.07 -23.23
C ASP A 420 -17.96 10.11 -22.54
N VAL A 421 -17.94 10.44 -21.23
CA VAL A 421 -16.69 10.55 -20.46
C VAL A 421 -15.87 9.25 -20.46
N ARG A 422 -16.53 8.11 -20.68
CA ARG A 422 -15.87 6.78 -20.77
C ARG A 422 -15.07 6.60 -22.06
N ASP A 423 -15.41 7.34 -23.11
CA ASP A 423 -14.72 7.30 -24.38
C ASP A 423 -13.54 8.30 -24.46
N ILE A 424 -13.55 9.35 -23.62
CA ILE A 424 -12.49 10.36 -23.56
C ILE A 424 -11.24 9.72 -22.95
N ASP A 425 -10.04 10.04 -23.50
CA ASP A 425 -8.78 9.69 -22.88
C ASP A 425 -8.74 10.23 -21.45
N TYR A 426 -8.37 9.35 -20.48
CA TYR A 426 -8.51 9.69 -19.07
C TYR A 426 -7.57 10.82 -18.64
N ASP A 427 -6.36 10.85 -19.15
CA ASP A 427 -5.40 11.93 -18.88
C ASP A 427 -5.85 13.25 -19.49
N ASP A 428 -6.44 13.21 -20.70
CA ASP A 428 -7.02 14.39 -21.34
C ASP A 428 -8.23 14.91 -20.56
N LEU A 429 -9.10 14.01 -20.07
CA LEU A 429 -10.21 14.40 -19.21
C LEU A 429 -9.71 15.09 -17.95
N LEU A 430 -8.77 14.46 -17.25
CA LEU A 430 -8.23 15.01 -16.01
C LEU A 430 -7.47 16.32 -16.22
N ARG A 431 -6.84 16.55 -17.36
CA ARG A 431 -6.21 17.85 -17.70
C ARG A 431 -7.24 18.96 -17.83
N ASN A 432 -8.41 18.67 -18.37
CA ASN A 432 -9.46 19.65 -18.70
C ASN A 432 -10.55 19.79 -17.64
N VAL A 433 -10.51 19.05 -16.55
CA VAL A 433 -11.42 19.18 -15.39
C VAL A 433 -10.62 19.52 -14.16
N ALA A 434 -10.83 20.68 -13.56
CA ALA A 434 -10.24 21.07 -12.27
C ALA A 434 -11.24 20.80 -11.15
N VAL A 435 -10.80 20.21 -10.04
CA VAL A 435 -11.61 19.92 -8.88
C VAL A 435 -10.96 20.54 -7.64
N VAL A 436 -11.72 21.36 -6.90
CA VAL A 436 -11.34 21.84 -5.57
C VAL A 436 -12.17 21.06 -4.55
N PHE A 437 -11.52 20.13 -3.85
CA PHE A 437 -12.16 19.26 -2.87
C PHE A 437 -12.43 19.96 -1.53
N GLN A 438 -13.42 19.47 -0.80
CA GLN A 438 -13.71 19.89 0.58
C GLN A 438 -12.50 19.72 1.51
N LYS A 439 -11.81 18.57 1.43
CA LYS A 439 -10.59 18.31 2.18
C LYS A 439 -9.38 18.53 1.29
N THR A 440 -8.74 19.66 1.45
CA THR A 440 -7.52 20.00 0.70
C THR A 440 -6.35 19.14 1.17
N PHE A 441 -5.75 18.40 0.24
CA PHE A 441 -4.51 17.66 0.47
C PHE A 441 -3.30 18.54 0.14
N LEU A 442 -2.35 18.64 1.09
CA LEU A 442 -1.04 19.27 0.91
C LEU A 442 0.06 18.26 1.18
N THR A 443 1.08 18.25 0.32
CA THR A 443 2.31 17.47 0.56
C THR A 443 3.17 18.16 1.62
N SER A 444 4.16 17.45 2.16
CA SER A 444 5.14 18.03 3.09
C SER A 444 6.16 18.96 2.43
N GLY A 445 6.16 19.05 1.10
CA GLY A 445 7.04 19.92 0.33
C GLY A 445 6.77 21.42 0.53
N SER A 446 7.46 22.25 -0.23
CA SER A 446 7.33 23.70 -0.19
C SER A 446 5.96 24.19 -0.71
N ILE A 447 5.59 25.43 -0.42
CA ILE A 447 4.40 26.08 -0.99
C ILE A 447 4.47 26.07 -2.52
N LEU A 448 5.65 26.37 -3.08
CA LEU A 448 5.88 26.33 -4.52
C LEU A 448 5.54 24.96 -5.13
N GLU A 449 6.09 23.87 -4.56
CA GLU A 449 5.82 22.51 -4.99
C GLU A 449 4.35 22.14 -4.83
N ASN A 450 3.71 22.61 -3.76
CA ASN A 450 2.30 22.39 -3.52
C ASN A 450 1.40 23.10 -4.53
N ILE A 451 1.73 24.29 -5.00
CA ILE A 451 0.95 24.98 -6.04
C ILE A 451 1.23 24.37 -7.41
N ARG A 452 2.48 24.07 -7.75
CA ARG A 452 2.86 23.42 -9.00
C ARG A 452 2.25 22.06 -9.20
N MET A 453 2.24 21.22 -8.14
CA MET A 453 1.76 19.83 -8.18
C MET A 453 2.24 19.04 -9.41
N GLY A 454 3.53 19.16 -9.74
CA GLY A 454 4.14 18.44 -10.86
C GLY A 454 4.05 19.13 -12.22
N SER A 455 3.50 20.35 -12.33
CA SER A 455 3.62 21.17 -13.53
C SER A 455 5.01 21.82 -13.63
N ASP A 456 5.45 22.11 -14.86
CA ASP A 456 6.70 22.82 -15.15
C ASP A 456 6.56 24.36 -15.08
N ALA A 457 5.49 24.86 -14.42
CA ALA A 457 5.21 26.28 -14.31
C ALA A 457 6.34 27.04 -13.64
N SER A 458 6.68 28.22 -14.16
CA SER A 458 7.68 29.12 -13.61
C SER A 458 7.23 29.67 -12.23
N LEU A 459 8.16 30.22 -11.46
CA LEU A 459 7.82 30.91 -10.20
C LEU A 459 6.87 32.09 -10.44
N GLU A 460 6.99 32.79 -11.56
CA GLU A 460 6.14 33.93 -11.90
C GLU A 460 4.71 33.52 -12.18
N GLU A 461 4.49 32.42 -12.91
CA GLU A 461 3.16 31.86 -13.14
C GLU A 461 2.51 31.36 -11.84
N VAL A 462 3.30 30.73 -10.96
CA VAL A 462 2.84 30.32 -9.64
C VAL A 462 2.45 31.52 -8.78
N ARG A 463 3.24 32.61 -8.80
CA ARG A 463 2.92 33.84 -8.07
C ARG A 463 1.68 34.51 -8.60
N GLU A 464 1.49 34.53 -9.90
CA GLU A 464 0.28 35.09 -10.50
C GLU A 464 -0.97 34.30 -10.09
N ALA A 465 -0.91 32.97 -10.15
CA ALA A 465 -1.96 32.11 -9.66
C ALA A 465 -2.23 32.32 -8.15
N ALA A 466 -1.19 32.53 -7.36
CA ALA A 466 -1.30 32.80 -5.92
C ALA A 466 -1.91 34.18 -5.63
N ARG A 467 -1.62 35.21 -6.44
CA ARG A 467 -2.27 36.54 -6.35
C ARG A 467 -3.77 36.44 -6.65
N LEU A 468 -4.13 35.77 -7.73
CA LEU A 468 -5.53 35.54 -8.07
C LEU A 468 -6.27 34.71 -7.00
N ALA A 469 -5.56 33.83 -6.31
CA ALA A 469 -6.07 33.07 -5.16
C ALA A 469 -6.00 33.82 -3.82
N CYS A 470 -5.60 35.09 -3.82
CA CYS A 470 -5.49 35.95 -2.61
C CYS A 470 -4.58 35.34 -1.52
N ILE A 471 -3.47 34.66 -1.89
CA ILE A 471 -2.54 34.02 -0.96
C ILE A 471 -1.08 34.51 -1.10
N ASP A 472 -0.70 35.24 -2.18
CA ASP A 472 0.68 35.70 -2.44
C ASP A 472 1.22 36.58 -1.29
N ASP A 473 0.43 37.54 -0.78
CA ASP A 473 0.85 38.43 0.31
C ASP A 473 1.18 37.65 1.59
N PHE A 474 0.35 36.65 1.92
CA PHE A 474 0.64 35.75 3.04
C PHE A 474 1.95 34.99 2.82
N VAL A 475 2.14 34.40 1.63
CA VAL A 475 3.35 33.62 1.31
C VAL A 475 4.58 34.51 1.35
N MET A 476 4.54 35.72 0.77
CA MET A 476 5.64 36.67 0.78
C MET A 476 5.96 37.21 2.18
N GLY A 477 5.02 37.19 3.10
CA GLY A 477 5.23 37.51 4.52
C GLY A 477 5.95 36.43 5.32
N LEU A 478 6.12 35.22 4.77
CA LEU A 478 6.82 34.12 5.44
C LEU A 478 8.35 34.29 5.30
N PRO A 479 9.17 33.87 6.28
CA PRO A 479 10.63 34.01 6.25
C PRO A 479 11.30 33.39 5.03
N GLN A 480 10.75 32.31 4.48
CA GLN A 480 11.27 31.58 3.32
C GLN A 480 10.37 31.76 2.07
N GLY A 481 9.33 32.58 2.14
CA GLY A 481 8.41 32.79 1.04
C GLY A 481 7.84 31.49 0.47
N TYR A 482 7.95 31.30 -0.83
CA TYR A 482 7.48 30.13 -1.55
C TYR A 482 8.25 28.82 -1.24
N ASP A 483 9.46 28.92 -0.70
CA ASP A 483 10.27 27.76 -0.30
C ASP A 483 9.91 27.27 1.12
N THR A 484 8.91 27.88 1.77
CA THR A 484 8.45 27.46 3.08
C THR A 484 7.84 26.07 3.03
N GLU A 485 8.39 25.13 3.81
CA GLU A 485 7.87 23.76 3.94
C GLU A 485 6.54 23.71 4.69
N MET A 486 5.58 22.95 4.16
CA MET A 486 4.22 22.85 4.67
C MET A 486 4.06 21.94 5.90
N GLY A 487 5.08 21.10 6.18
CA GLY A 487 4.98 20.05 7.21
C GLY A 487 4.01 18.92 6.85
N SER A 488 3.87 17.95 7.74
CA SER A 488 3.00 16.79 7.49
C SER A 488 1.55 17.21 7.26
N LEU A 489 1.01 16.91 6.07
CA LEU A 489 -0.38 17.22 5.66
C LEU A 489 -0.73 18.70 5.77
N GLY A 490 0.24 19.61 5.62
CA GLY A 490 -0.01 21.06 5.67
C GLY A 490 -0.44 21.57 7.05
N ASN A 491 0.06 20.99 8.14
CA ASN A 491 -0.30 21.36 9.50
C ASN A 491 0.21 22.76 9.95
N ARG A 492 1.09 23.38 9.14
CA ARG A 492 1.67 24.72 9.42
C ARG A 492 0.83 25.88 8.89
N VAL A 493 -0.29 25.62 8.21
CA VAL A 493 -1.18 26.64 7.66
C VAL A 493 -2.63 26.48 8.13
N SER A 494 -3.37 27.59 8.19
CA SER A 494 -4.79 27.58 8.56
C SER A 494 -5.67 26.88 7.52
N GLY A 495 -6.91 26.56 7.87
CA GLY A 495 -7.88 25.97 6.95
C GLY A 495 -8.09 26.83 5.70
N GLY A 496 -8.29 28.13 5.87
CA GLY A 496 -8.48 29.08 4.77
C GLY A 496 -7.24 29.23 3.87
N GLN A 497 -6.04 29.24 4.47
CA GLN A 497 -4.79 29.26 3.71
C GLN A 497 -4.59 27.98 2.88
N ARG A 498 -4.85 26.80 3.46
CA ARG A 498 -4.84 25.53 2.71
C ARG A 498 -5.77 25.57 1.50
N GLN A 499 -6.96 26.12 1.70
CA GLN A 499 -7.95 26.21 0.64
C GLN A 499 -7.53 27.17 -0.48
N ARG A 500 -6.98 28.33 -0.14
CA ARG A 500 -6.44 29.28 -1.14
C ARG A 500 -5.27 28.69 -1.93
N ILE A 501 -4.43 27.86 -1.31
CA ILE A 501 -3.41 27.09 -2.02
C ILE A 501 -4.04 26.09 -3.02
N ALA A 502 -5.14 25.42 -2.65
CA ALA A 502 -5.84 24.54 -3.60
C ALA A 502 -6.52 25.32 -4.73
N ILE A 503 -7.04 26.51 -4.44
CA ILE A 503 -7.57 27.42 -5.47
C ILE A 503 -6.45 27.87 -6.41
N ALA A 504 -5.26 28.24 -5.89
CA ALA A 504 -4.09 28.60 -6.70
C ALA A 504 -3.67 27.45 -7.65
N ARG A 505 -3.71 26.18 -7.19
CA ARG A 505 -3.50 24.98 -8.05
C ARG A 505 -4.51 24.94 -9.20
N ALA A 506 -5.79 25.16 -8.88
CA ALA A 506 -6.85 25.11 -9.88
C ALA A 506 -6.75 26.26 -10.89
N ILE A 507 -6.32 27.46 -10.47
CA ILE A 507 -6.03 28.61 -11.34
C ILE A 507 -4.85 28.27 -12.27
N LEU A 508 -3.75 27.76 -11.72
CA LEU A 508 -2.54 27.39 -12.47
C LEU A 508 -2.84 26.30 -13.52
N LYS A 509 -3.73 25.37 -13.19
CA LYS A 509 -4.17 24.31 -14.10
C LYS A 509 -4.96 24.82 -15.30
N ASP A 510 -5.67 25.90 -15.16
CA ASP A 510 -6.48 26.61 -16.17
C ASP A 510 -7.44 25.72 -17.00
N ALA A 511 -8.08 24.75 -16.36
CA ALA A 511 -9.02 23.84 -17.01
C ALA A 511 -10.35 24.54 -17.38
N PRO A 512 -11.00 24.19 -18.53
CA PRO A 512 -12.26 24.78 -18.97
C PRO A 512 -13.46 24.37 -18.10
N ILE A 513 -13.39 23.24 -17.43
CA ILE A 513 -14.42 22.78 -16.47
C ILE A 513 -13.87 22.87 -15.05
N LEU A 514 -14.65 23.50 -14.16
CA LEU A 514 -14.32 23.68 -12.77
C LEU A 514 -15.40 23.06 -11.87
N ILE A 515 -14.98 22.22 -10.92
CA ILE A 515 -15.84 21.65 -9.89
C ILE A 515 -15.36 22.14 -8.54
N LEU A 516 -16.28 22.75 -7.76
CA LEU A 516 -16.04 23.23 -6.42
C LEU A 516 -16.90 22.41 -5.44
N ASP A 517 -16.28 21.48 -4.71
CA ASP A 517 -16.98 20.67 -3.70
C ASP A 517 -16.75 21.26 -2.31
N GLU A 518 -17.79 21.96 -1.78
CA GLU A 518 -17.79 22.62 -0.46
C GLU A 518 -16.59 23.56 -0.21
N ALA A 519 -16.09 24.20 -1.24
CA ALA A 519 -14.86 24.98 -1.20
C ALA A 519 -14.85 26.16 -0.22
N THR A 520 -15.92 26.42 0.52
CA THR A 520 -16.04 27.54 1.47
C THR A 520 -16.34 27.12 2.91
N SER A 521 -16.42 25.82 3.22
CA SER A 521 -16.95 25.33 4.50
C SER A 521 -16.03 25.52 5.72
N ALA A 522 -14.72 25.64 5.52
CA ALA A 522 -13.69 25.59 6.58
C ALA A 522 -13.07 26.94 6.94
N ALA A 523 -13.62 28.07 6.46
CA ALA A 523 -13.00 29.37 6.65
C ALA A 523 -13.69 30.19 7.75
N ASP A 524 -12.87 30.87 8.57
CA ASP A 524 -13.32 31.94 9.48
C ASP A 524 -13.89 33.11 8.67
N PRO A 525 -14.79 33.91 9.24
CA PRO A 525 -15.46 35.04 8.54
C PRO A 525 -14.49 35.99 7.83
N GLU A 526 -13.33 36.28 8.42
CA GLU A 526 -12.32 37.18 7.85
C GLU A 526 -11.67 36.57 6.56
N ASN A 527 -11.44 35.29 6.53
CA ASN A 527 -10.89 34.60 5.36
C ASN A 527 -11.93 34.33 4.26
N GLN A 528 -13.22 34.47 4.57
CA GLN A 528 -14.32 34.17 3.64
C GLN A 528 -14.30 35.10 2.41
N LEU A 529 -14.12 36.42 2.63
CA LEU A 529 -14.08 37.41 1.54
C LEU A 529 -12.95 37.14 0.54
N GLU A 530 -11.77 36.76 1.05
CA GLU A 530 -10.61 36.41 0.19
C GLU A 530 -10.84 35.12 -0.59
N ILE A 531 -11.48 34.14 0.02
CA ILE A 531 -11.85 32.88 -0.66
C ILE A 531 -12.92 33.13 -1.73
N ASP A 532 -13.92 33.92 -1.43
CA ASP A 532 -14.98 34.26 -2.39
C ASP A 532 -14.42 35.04 -3.60
N ALA A 533 -13.48 35.98 -3.36
CA ALA A 533 -12.75 36.68 -4.42
C ALA A 533 -11.88 35.72 -5.27
N ALA A 534 -11.15 34.80 -4.63
CA ALA A 534 -10.35 33.81 -5.30
C ALA A 534 -11.21 32.84 -6.16
N ILE A 535 -12.36 32.42 -5.68
CA ILE A 535 -13.33 31.60 -6.42
C ILE A 535 -13.91 32.38 -7.60
N ALA A 536 -14.22 33.66 -7.43
CA ALA A 536 -14.71 34.51 -8.52
C ALA A 536 -13.69 34.64 -9.63
N ASN A 537 -12.40 34.86 -9.30
CA ASN A 537 -11.29 34.92 -10.25
C ASN A 537 -11.13 33.56 -10.98
N LEU A 538 -11.13 32.44 -10.24
CA LEU A 538 -10.99 31.09 -10.79
C LEU A 538 -12.12 30.73 -11.76
N SER A 539 -13.35 31.21 -11.47
CA SER A 539 -14.57 30.83 -12.21
C SER A 539 -14.77 31.62 -13.51
N ALA A 540 -13.98 32.65 -13.76
CA ALA A 540 -14.17 33.54 -14.90
C ALA A 540 -14.00 32.80 -16.26
N GLY A 541 -15.05 32.84 -17.09
CA GLY A 541 -15.03 32.23 -18.44
C GLY A 541 -15.07 30.70 -18.48
N LYS A 542 -15.33 30.02 -17.36
CA LYS A 542 -15.32 28.55 -17.27
C LYS A 542 -16.73 27.99 -17.04
N THR A 543 -16.93 26.73 -17.40
CA THR A 543 -18.11 25.95 -17.00
C THR A 543 -17.91 25.49 -15.56
N VAL A 544 -18.80 25.90 -14.64
CA VAL A 544 -18.59 25.69 -13.21
C VAL A 544 -19.74 24.93 -12.57
N ILE A 545 -19.42 23.88 -11.81
CA ILE A 545 -20.37 23.20 -10.92
C ILE A 545 -19.93 23.48 -9.47
N VAL A 546 -20.81 24.09 -8.68
CA VAL A 546 -20.56 24.38 -7.26
C VAL A 546 -21.48 23.55 -6.39
N VAL A 547 -20.93 22.63 -5.61
CA VAL A 547 -21.67 21.95 -4.53
C VAL A 547 -21.76 22.90 -3.35
N ALA A 548 -22.94 23.48 -3.15
CA ALA A 548 -23.14 24.55 -2.17
C ALA A 548 -23.69 24.00 -0.84
N HIS A 549 -22.89 24.08 0.21
CA HIS A 549 -23.35 23.96 1.61
C HIS A 549 -23.74 25.32 2.23
N ARG A 550 -23.14 26.40 1.72
CA ARG A 550 -23.50 27.76 2.09
C ARG A 550 -24.33 28.40 0.96
N LEU A 551 -25.58 28.67 1.24
CA LEU A 551 -26.53 29.20 0.24
C LEU A 551 -26.16 30.60 -0.31
N GLY A 552 -25.24 31.33 0.34
CA GLY A 552 -24.75 32.61 -0.15
C GLY A 552 -24.11 32.56 -1.54
N VAL A 553 -23.40 31.49 -1.86
CA VAL A 553 -22.72 31.29 -3.14
C VAL A 553 -23.71 31.08 -4.29
N VAL A 554 -24.91 30.59 -3.99
CA VAL A 554 -25.95 30.32 -5.01
C VAL A 554 -26.34 31.58 -5.78
N ARG A 555 -26.29 32.78 -5.14
CA ARG A 555 -26.62 34.08 -5.80
C ARG A 555 -25.65 34.45 -6.93
N THR A 556 -24.46 33.85 -6.95
CA THR A 556 -23.45 34.11 -7.99
C THR A 556 -23.53 33.10 -9.13
N CYS A 557 -24.44 32.13 -9.04
CA CYS A 557 -24.65 31.09 -10.04
C CYS A 557 -25.84 31.42 -10.94
N ASP A 558 -25.75 30.99 -12.21
CA ASP A 558 -26.82 31.25 -13.21
C ASP A 558 -28.02 30.36 -12.96
N ARG A 559 -27.81 29.10 -12.53
CA ARG A 559 -28.88 28.15 -12.22
C ARG A 559 -28.59 27.36 -10.95
N VAL A 560 -29.66 26.82 -10.39
CA VAL A 560 -29.64 25.96 -9.19
C VAL A 560 -30.27 24.63 -9.51
N ALA A 561 -29.59 23.55 -9.20
CA ALA A 561 -30.08 22.18 -9.20
C ALA A 561 -30.26 21.67 -7.78
N VAL A 562 -31.45 21.20 -7.44
CA VAL A 562 -31.77 20.66 -6.11
C VAL A 562 -31.85 19.16 -6.18
N ILE A 563 -30.97 18.47 -5.41
CA ILE A 563 -30.95 17.01 -5.31
C ILE A 563 -31.50 16.61 -3.94
N GLU A 564 -32.53 15.76 -3.95
CA GLU A 564 -33.14 15.17 -2.77
C GLU A 564 -33.23 13.65 -2.93
N ALA A 565 -32.76 12.91 -1.93
CA ALA A 565 -32.80 11.43 -1.93
C ALA A 565 -32.28 10.80 -3.25
N GLY A 566 -31.18 11.30 -3.78
CA GLY A 566 -30.55 10.77 -5.01
C GLY A 566 -31.22 11.16 -6.32
N ARG A 567 -32.23 12.05 -6.32
CA ARG A 567 -32.96 12.47 -7.50
C ARG A 567 -32.91 13.98 -7.69
N LEU A 568 -32.98 14.42 -8.94
CA LEU A 568 -33.11 15.83 -9.27
C LEU A 568 -34.56 16.28 -9.02
N SER A 569 -34.78 17.08 -7.97
CA SER A 569 -36.11 17.59 -7.61
C SER A 569 -36.52 18.82 -8.43
N CYS A 570 -35.60 19.75 -8.61
CA CYS A 570 -35.82 20.99 -9.34
C CYS A 570 -34.54 21.50 -9.98
N VAL A 571 -34.65 22.18 -11.11
CA VAL A 571 -33.57 22.93 -11.74
C VAL A 571 -34.14 24.20 -12.40
N GLY A 572 -33.44 25.33 -12.24
CA GLY A 572 -33.85 26.60 -12.81
C GLY A 572 -33.06 27.78 -12.23
N GLU A 573 -33.46 28.99 -12.54
CA GLU A 573 -32.92 30.20 -11.89
C GLU A 573 -33.31 30.25 -10.42
N HIS A 574 -32.52 30.99 -9.60
CA HIS A 574 -32.72 31.08 -8.15
C HIS A 574 -34.18 31.38 -7.76
N GLU A 575 -34.78 32.40 -8.36
CA GLU A 575 -36.17 32.85 -8.07
C GLU A 575 -37.23 31.82 -8.50
N GLU A 576 -36.97 31.09 -9.58
CA GLU A 576 -37.85 30.01 -10.03
C GLU A 576 -37.83 28.83 -9.07
N VAL A 577 -36.62 28.38 -8.71
CA VAL A 577 -36.46 27.25 -7.78
C VAL A 577 -36.97 27.58 -6.39
N LEU A 578 -36.80 28.83 -5.95
CA LEU A 578 -37.33 29.29 -4.67
C LEU A 578 -38.88 29.16 -4.59
N ARG A 579 -39.57 29.40 -5.71
CA ARG A 579 -41.03 29.24 -5.80
C ARG A 579 -41.49 27.79 -5.95
N ARG A 580 -40.73 26.94 -6.65
CA ARG A 580 -41.15 25.59 -7.07
C ARG A 580 -40.65 24.48 -6.12
N CYS A 581 -39.57 24.69 -5.39
CA CYS A 581 -38.94 23.68 -4.56
C CYS A 581 -39.15 23.95 -3.06
N PRO A 582 -40.02 23.21 -2.37
CA PRO A 582 -40.30 23.45 -0.94
C PRO A 582 -39.09 23.26 -0.03
N TYR A 583 -38.20 22.35 -0.37
CA TYR A 583 -36.94 22.14 0.37
C TYR A 583 -36.04 23.36 0.26
N TYR A 584 -35.81 23.85 -0.97
CA TYR A 584 -34.93 24.98 -1.21
C TYR A 584 -35.50 26.28 -0.58
N ALA A 585 -36.81 26.50 -0.66
CA ALA A 585 -37.48 27.64 -0.04
C ALA A 585 -37.30 27.67 1.49
N ARG A 586 -37.43 26.50 2.14
CA ARG A 586 -37.19 26.39 3.59
C ARG A 586 -35.72 26.65 3.94
N ALA A 587 -34.81 26.00 3.25
CA ALA A 587 -33.36 26.13 3.46
C ALA A 587 -32.91 27.59 3.26
N TRP A 588 -33.47 28.27 2.24
CA TRP A 588 -33.19 29.69 2.00
C TRP A 588 -33.74 30.60 3.10
N ALA A 589 -34.98 30.39 3.56
CA ALA A 589 -35.59 31.15 4.65
C ALA A 589 -34.79 30.99 5.97
N ASP A 590 -34.28 29.79 6.25
CA ASP A 590 -33.43 29.54 7.43
C ASP A 590 -32.08 30.24 7.30
N TYR A 591 -31.46 30.24 6.13
CA TYR A 591 -30.23 30.97 5.84
C TYR A 591 -30.41 32.49 6.00
N ASP A 592 -31.48 33.06 5.45
CA ASP A 592 -31.74 34.50 5.48
C ASP A 592 -32.05 34.97 6.92
N ARG A 593 -32.72 34.12 7.71
CA ARG A 593 -32.96 34.36 9.13
C ARG A 593 -31.65 34.34 9.93
N ALA A 594 -30.78 33.37 9.70
CA ALA A 594 -29.49 33.29 10.37
C ALA A 594 -28.61 34.51 10.05
N ARG A 595 -28.57 34.94 8.79
CA ARG A 595 -27.83 36.11 8.33
C ARG A 595 -28.35 37.40 8.96
N SER A 596 -29.67 37.52 9.08
CA SER A 596 -30.30 38.69 9.72
C SER A 596 -29.95 38.81 11.22
N LEU A 597 -29.82 37.68 11.91
CA LEU A 597 -29.37 37.61 13.30
C LEU A 597 -27.90 38.04 13.44
N GLU A 598 -27.01 37.57 12.56
CA GLU A 598 -25.58 37.96 12.56
C GLU A 598 -25.39 39.45 12.36
N ILE A 599 -26.14 40.07 11.44
CA ILE A 599 -26.11 41.52 11.20
C ILE A 599 -26.65 42.27 12.44
N GLY A 600 -27.71 41.77 13.09
CA GLY A 600 -28.28 42.38 14.31
C GLY A 600 -27.31 42.34 15.49
N PHE A 601 -26.58 41.27 15.70
CA PHE A 601 -25.54 41.18 16.75
C PHE A 601 -24.31 42.04 16.43
N GLY A 602 -23.88 42.13 15.18
CA GLY A 602 -22.79 43.02 14.76
C GLY A 602 -23.13 44.52 14.97
N ALA A 603 -24.34 44.92 14.64
CA ALA A 603 -24.79 46.29 14.84
C ALA A 603 -24.94 46.66 16.34
N SER A 604 -25.36 45.73 17.20
CA SER A 604 -25.46 45.99 18.64
C SER A 604 -24.10 46.01 19.34
N ALA A 605 -23.11 45.28 18.86
CA ALA A 605 -21.75 45.29 19.37
C ALA A 605 -21.00 46.60 19.03
N SER A 606 -21.27 47.19 17.87
CA SER A 606 -20.69 48.50 17.47
C SER A 606 -21.36 49.70 18.16
N ALA A 607 -22.59 49.55 18.66
CA ALA A 607 -23.31 50.61 19.36
C ALA A 607 -23.02 50.69 20.86
N SER A 608 -22.32 49.72 21.43
CA SER A 608 -22.01 49.63 22.88
C SER A 608 -20.53 49.84 23.26
N ALA A 609 -19.71 50.42 22.39
CA ALA A 609 -18.36 50.83 22.75
C ALA A 609 -18.43 52.18 23.48
N PRO A 610 -18.13 52.30 24.82
CA PRO A 610 -18.03 53.57 25.48
C PRO A 610 -16.74 54.28 25.06
N GLU A 611 -16.84 55.58 24.73
CA GLU A 611 -15.68 56.46 24.55
C GLU A 611 -14.79 56.40 25.80
N ALA A 612 -13.66 55.73 25.72
CA ALA A 612 -12.65 55.75 26.75
C ALA A 612 -11.76 56.96 26.57
N GLY A 613 -11.86 57.93 27.48
CA GLY A 613 -10.94 59.06 27.61
C GLY A 613 -9.51 58.60 27.82
N ALA A 614 -8.60 59.39 27.28
CA ALA A 614 -7.12 59.22 27.28
C ALA A 614 -6.50 59.43 28.68
N PRO A 615 -5.15 59.35 28.83
CA PRO A 615 -4.43 58.16 29.37
C PRO A 615 -3.82 58.48 30.74
N ALA A 616 -3.53 57.43 31.51
CA ALA A 616 -2.59 57.52 32.63
C ALA A 616 -1.45 56.50 32.40
N SER A 617 -0.25 57.02 32.35
CA SER A 617 1.02 56.34 32.27
C SER A 617 1.25 55.40 33.47
N ALA A 618 1.56 54.14 33.24
CA ALA A 618 2.28 53.31 34.23
C ALA A 618 3.18 52.26 33.53
N SER A 619 4.40 52.32 33.88
CA SER A 619 5.60 51.51 33.65
C SER A 619 5.42 50.01 33.57
N GLY A 620 6.10 49.44 32.57
CA GLY A 620 7.01 48.31 32.63
C GLY A 620 6.61 47.00 33.25
N ALA A 621 6.20 46.03 32.40
CA ALA A 621 6.57 44.64 32.59
C ALA A 621 6.51 43.94 31.19
N SER A 622 7.68 43.60 30.73
CA SER A 622 7.86 42.82 29.47
C SER A 622 7.30 41.41 29.60
N ALA A 623 6.42 41.04 28.68
CA ALA A 623 6.03 39.67 28.47
C ALA A 623 7.16 38.86 27.86
N PRO A 624 7.32 37.56 28.22
CA PRO A 624 8.39 36.74 27.68
C PRO A 624 8.12 36.29 26.24
N ASP A 625 9.17 36.32 25.44
CA ASP A 625 9.28 35.91 24.06
C ASP A 625 9.01 34.37 23.92
N PRO A 626 8.11 33.89 23.05
CA PRO A 626 7.81 32.46 22.91
C PRO A 626 8.82 31.64 22.09
N LEU A 627 10.00 32.16 21.75
CA LEU A 627 10.98 31.50 20.85
C LEU A 627 12.38 31.31 21.46
N ALA A 628 12.53 31.07 22.76
CA ALA A 628 13.81 30.64 23.33
C ALA A 628 13.91 29.10 23.37
N PRO A 629 15.05 28.53 22.96
CA PRO A 629 15.28 27.09 23.05
C PRO A 629 15.43 26.64 24.51
N PRO A 630 15.09 25.37 24.84
CA PRO A 630 15.16 24.89 26.22
C PRO A 630 16.59 24.75 26.75
N ASP A 631 16.77 25.16 28.00
CA ASP A 631 17.99 25.07 28.79
C ASP A 631 18.41 23.58 29.03
N PRO A 632 19.66 23.17 28.73
CA PRO A 632 20.12 21.80 28.85
C PRO A 632 20.41 21.32 30.29
N SER A 633 20.02 22.06 31.33
CA SER A 633 20.43 21.76 32.71
C SER A 633 19.29 21.27 33.65
N ALA A 634 18.10 20.93 33.13
CA ALA A 634 17.01 20.41 33.98
C ALA A 634 17.07 18.87 34.11
N PRO A 635 17.01 18.28 35.32
CA PRO A 635 17.07 16.83 35.52
C PRO A 635 15.78 16.16 35.06
N SER A 636 15.94 15.03 34.35
CA SER A 636 14.91 14.08 33.95
C SER A 636 14.21 13.41 35.15
N PHE A 637 12.90 13.49 35.17
CA PHE A 637 12.03 12.53 35.86
C PHE A 637 11.23 11.71 34.86
#